data_9e4cdd8b4793c143be03ded2014f6dd5
#
_entry.id   9e4cdd8b4793c143be03ded2014f6dd5
#
_cell.length_a   1.000
_cell.length_b   1.000
_cell.length_c   1.000
_cell.angle_alpha   90.00
_cell.angle_beta   90.00
_cell.angle_gamma   90.00
#
_symmetry.space_group_name_H-M   'P 1'
#
loop_
_entity.id
_entity.type
_entity.pdbx_description
1 polymer ?
#
loop_
_entity_poly.entity_id
_entity_poly.type
_entity_poly.pdbx_seq_one_letter_code
_entity_poly.pdbx_strand_id
1 'polypeptide(L)'
;MDTNKFSTRHMGISDKDLPEMLAAVGVKSVDELMHQVYPENIFLKEQIDIPEAMTERELAEHLAELASKNKPFTSYIGQGWYDTVTPAPIQRNVLENPVWYTSYTPYQAEVSQGRLEALFNFQTVISELTSLPLTNCSLLDEATAGAEAAMLLFNERSRAQVKAGANTIFVDKRVFETTQAVIRTRVEPQGMKLVVGDYQTLEFTPDIFGVIIQYPDSVGAINNYEDFVAKAKANGSTVAVAADLMSLVMLTPPGEWGADVVFGSAQRFGIPMYFGGPSAGYLACRMEYKREIPGRIIGISKDAYGHPAYRLALQTREQHIKREKATSNICTAQALLATMSGFYAVYHGAEGLRNIARRIHSYAGYLAAMLEKLGYKQYNKDYFDTLVIGLPEGVSMERLREVALDCRINLRYFTCCTCVGISIDETTLPSDLGVLGYVFAEAAGKEAPEVDNVPQDTLYVDKKWQRTSDFLQHEVFNSYHTETELMRYIKRLDRKDISLAHSMISLGSCTMKLNAASELFALSNPYFANIHPYAPEDQVEGYTEMIDNLAEYLAKITGFDATSLQPNSGASGEYTGLRTIRTYLESIGQGHRDVVILPASAHGTNPASAVQCGYKTVIVKTDERGNVDWDDFMVQTEAHKDQIAAMMITYPSTHGIFETNIIDLCQRIHDCGGQVYMDGANMNAQVGYTNPGFIGADVCHLNLHKTFAIPHGGGGPGVGPICVRAHLAPHLPKHVVRFGDGSNQVSAAPYGSAGVQVITYSYIRLLGIEGLREATAIAILNANYMASRFKDTYGIVYTGATGRVGHELILECRKVKEETGVDENDIAKRLMDFGYHAPTLSFPVHGTLMVEPTESESKAELDRFCEVMDCIYQEAQEIAQGKADKEDNVLKNAPHPQYEIVADEWKHSYSRQKAAFALPFLQDNKFWINVARVDNGYGDRNLVPTMCACEEFFAKLKEEQGK
;
A
#
# COMPACT_ATOMS: atom_id res chain seq x y z
N MET A 1 36.43 -10.42 -1.95
CA MET A 1 34.96 -10.54 -2.00
C MET A 1 34.64 -12.06 -1.96
N ASP A 2 33.96 -12.51 -0.95
CA ASP A 2 33.42 -13.87 -0.89
C ASP A 2 32.11 -13.93 -1.68
N THR A 3 32.16 -14.50 -2.87
CA THR A 3 31.01 -14.55 -3.78
C THR A 3 29.89 -15.49 -3.32
N ASN A 4 30.14 -16.29 -2.29
CA ASN A 4 29.13 -17.17 -1.71
C ASN A 4 28.29 -16.46 -0.63
N LYS A 5 28.80 -15.38 -0.03
CA LYS A 5 28.06 -14.58 0.93
C LYS A 5 27.20 -13.55 0.20
N PHE A 6 25.88 -13.63 0.38
CA PHE A 6 24.97 -12.67 -0.24
C PHE A 6 25.17 -11.24 0.29
N SER A 7 25.55 -11.05 1.56
CA SER A 7 25.81 -9.72 2.12
C SER A 7 26.83 -8.93 1.27
N THR A 8 27.84 -9.59 0.69
CA THR A 8 28.82 -8.95 -0.21
C THR A 8 28.24 -8.50 -1.57
N ARG A 9 27.02 -8.91 -1.90
CA ARG A 9 26.26 -8.47 -3.08
C ARG A 9 25.23 -7.42 -2.74
N HIS A 10 24.74 -7.41 -1.50
CA HIS A 10 23.73 -6.47 -1.03
C HIS A 10 24.32 -5.15 -0.54
N MET A 11 25.40 -5.23 0.24
CA MET A 11 26.08 -4.01 0.75
C MET A 11 26.78 -3.25 -0.37
N GLY A 12 26.46 -1.95 -0.47
CA GLY A 12 27.05 -1.08 -1.50
C GLY A 12 28.48 -0.65 -1.21
N ILE A 13 28.92 -0.74 0.05
CA ILE A 13 30.24 -0.33 0.49
C ILE A 13 31.23 -1.49 0.41
N SER A 14 32.32 -1.31 -0.31
CA SER A 14 33.36 -2.32 -0.42
C SER A 14 34.43 -2.19 0.67
N ASP A 15 35.19 -3.28 0.89
CA ASP A 15 36.37 -3.29 1.80
C ASP A 15 37.41 -2.21 1.44
N LYS A 16 37.42 -1.74 0.18
CA LYS A 16 38.32 -0.68 -0.29
C LYS A 16 37.85 0.72 0.11
N ASP A 17 36.52 0.91 0.13
CA ASP A 17 35.88 2.21 0.42
C ASP A 17 35.84 2.48 1.93
N LEU A 18 35.71 1.41 2.73
CA LEU A 18 35.52 1.47 4.16
C LEU A 18 36.56 2.31 4.91
N PRO A 19 37.90 2.18 4.67
CA PRO A 19 38.89 2.96 5.38
C PRO A 19 38.79 4.49 5.13
N GLU A 20 38.45 4.89 3.90
CA GLU A 20 38.25 6.31 3.54
C GLU A 20 37.02 6.87 4.24
N MET A 21 35.90 6.13 4.24
CA MET A 21 34.67 6.55 4.89
C MET A 21 34.83 6.66 6.41
N LEU A 22 35.50 5.71 7.06
CA LEU A 22 35.79 5.75 8.50
C LEU A 22 36.70 6.96 8.84
N ALA A 23 37.70 7.26 8.00
CA ALA A 23 38.58 8.42 8.17
C ALA A 23 37.80 9.76 8.03
N ALA A 24 36.86 9.84 7.05
CA ALA A 24 36.02 11.02 6.86
C ALA A 24 35.06 11.25 8.04
N VAL A 25 34.53 10.17 8.59
CA VAL A 25 33.71 10.21 9.81
C VAL A 25 34.55 10.47 11.06
N GLY A 26 35.82 10.13 11.06
CA GLY A 26 36.76 10.35 12.18
C GLY A 26 36.70 9.25 13.23
N VAL A 27 36.49 8.00 12.82
CA VAL A 27 36.53 6.82 13.68
C VAL A 27 37.48 5.76 13.11
N LYS A 28 37.91 4.81 13.94
CA LYS A 28 38.90 3.78 13.55
C LYS A 28 38.21 2.50 13.04
N SER A 29 36.97 2.26 13.43
CA SER A 29 36.20 1.07 13.05
C SER A 29 34.71 1.34 13.03
N VAL A 30 33.96 0.45 12.40
CA VAL A 30 32.49 0.45 12.44
C VAL A 30 31.98 0.27 13.87
N ASP A 31 32.61 -0.62 14.66
CA ASP A 31 32.22 -0.84 16.06
C ASP A 31 32.38 0.43 16.91
N GLU A 32 33.50 1.19 16.70
CA GLU A 32 33.66 2.49 17.37
C GLU A 32 32.54 3.46 17.01
N LEU A 33 32.12 3.50 15.74
CA LEU A 33 30.98 4.32 15.30
C LEU A 33 29.69 3.89 15.99
N MET A 34 29.41 2.57 16.04
CA MET A 34 28.20 2.06 16.68
C MET A 34 28.13 2.43 18.16
N HIS A 35 29.24 2.31 18.91
CA HIS A 35 29.31 2.76 20.30
C HIS A 35 29.18 4.26 20.50
N GLN A 36 29.47 5.07 19.46
CA GLN A 36 29.24 6.53 19.49
C GLN A 36 27.78 6.89 19.14
N VAL A 37 27.09 6.06 18.35
CA VAL A 37 25.72 6.33 17.89
C VAL A 37 24.67 5.85 18.87
N TYR A 38 24.83 4.62 19.39
CA TYR A 38 23.82 4.05 20.32
C TYR A 38 24.11 4.46 21.77
N PRO A 39 23.08 4.82 22.56
CA PRO A 39 23.17 4.84 24.00
C PRO A 39 23.53 3.44 24.53
N GLU A 40 24.46 3.38 25.49
CA GLU A 40 25.00 2.09 25.97
C GLU A 40 23.92 1.21 26.65
N ASN A 41 22.93 1.83 27.28
CA ASN A 41 21.84 1.15 27.99
C ASN A 41 20.84 0.42 27.06
N ILE A 42 20.88 0.68 25.75
CA ILE A 42 20.04 -0.02 24.77
C ILE A 42 20.83 -0.94 23.84
N PHE A 43 22.13 -1.05 24.02
CA PHE A 43 22.98 -1.89 23.18
C PHE A 43 22.83 -3.37 23.54
N LEU A 44 22.37 -4.20 22.56
CA LEU A 44 22.18 -5.64 22.77
C LEU A 44 23.53 -6.33 23.02
N LYS A 45 23.59 -7.15 24.06
CA LYS A 45 24.76 -7.96 24.41
C LYS A 45 24.71 -9.36 23.82
N GLU A 46 23.52 -9.85 23.53
CA GLU A 46 23.28 -11.18 23.02
C GLU A 46 22.92 -11.12 21.53
N GLN A 47 23.36 -12.12 20.78
CA GLN A 47 23.01 -12.26 19.37
C GLN A 47 21.57 -12.76 19.24
N ILE A 48 20.81 -12.22 18.28
CA ILE A 48 19.45 -12.67 18.00
C ILE A 48 19.50 -14.08 17.37
N ASP A 49 18.70 -14.99 17.90
CA ASP A 49 18.64 -16.40 17.46
C ASP A 49 17.73 -16.55 16.24
N ILE A 50 18.29 -16.29 15.05
CA ILE A 50 17.67 -16.61 13.75
C ILE A 50 18.65 -17.45 12.92
N PRO A 51 18.17 -18.20 11.91
CA PRO A 51 19.03 -19.08 11.12
C PRO A 51 20.19 -18.35 10.43
N GLU A 52 21.29 -19.08 10.22
CA GLU A 52 22.44 -18.61 9.46
C GLU A 52 22.04 -18.25 8.00
N ALA A 53 22.87 -17.41 7.37
CA ALA A 53 22.67 -16.97 6.00
C ALA A 53 22.76 -18.13 5.01
N MET A 54 21.88 -18.14 4.05
CA MET A 54 21.92 -19.02 2.87
C MET A 54 22.66 -18.34 1.72
N THR A 55 23.31 -19.12 0.87
CA THR A 55 23.68 -18.68 -0.48
C THR A 55 22.43 -18.54 -1.36
N GLU A 56 22.54 -17.82 -2.48
CA GLU A 56 21.42 -17.71 -3.44
C GLU A 56 20.94 -19.07 -3.95
N ARG A 57 21.86 -20.03 -4.12
CA ARG A 57 21.54 -21.40 -4.54
C ARG A 57 20.74 -22.14 -3.47
N GLU A 58 21.21 -22.10 -2.22
CA GLU A 58 20.50 -22.73 -1.09
C GLU A 58 19.12 -22.13 -0.88
N LEU A 59 18.98 -20.81 -1.04
CA LEU A 59 17.67 -20.16 -0.99
C LEU A 59 16.75 -20.67 -2.11
N ALA A 60 17.24 -20.76 -3.34
CA ALA A 60 16.44 -21.26 -4.47
C ALA A 60 15.97 -22.71 -4.24
N GLU A 61 16.86 -23.58 -3.73
CA GLU A 61 16.53 -24.96 -3.38
C GLU A 61 15.51 -25.03 -2.23
N HIS A 62 15.68 -24.19 -1.21
CA HIS A 62 14.75 -24.10 -0.06
C HIS A 62 13.37 -23.58 -0.47
N LEU A 63 13.29 -22.52 -1.30
CA LEU A 63 12.01 -22.03 -1.81
C LEU A 63 11.31 -23.05 -2.71
N ALA A 64 12.07 -23.84 -3.49
CA ALA A 64 11.50 -24.94 -4.27
C ALA A 64 10.96 -26.08 -3.38
N GLU A 65 11.65 -26.37 -2.26
CA GLU A 65 11.16 -27.31 -1.25
C GLU A 65 9.84 -26.84 -0.63
N LEU A 66 9.76 -25.59 -0.16
CA LEU A 66 8.53 -24.98 0.37
C LEU A 66 7.41 -25.00 -0.67
N ALA A 67 7.70 -24.60 -1.91
CA ALA A 67 6.74 -24.67 -3.01
C ALA A 67 6.18 -26.08 -3.21
N SER A 68 7.03 -27.12 -3.12
CA SER A 68 6.63 -28.51 -3.32
C SER A 68 5.66 -29.06 -2.27
N LYS A 69 5.63 -28.44 -1.08
CA LYS A 69 4.66 -28.75 0.00
C LYS A 69 3.29 -28.17 -0.26
N ASN A 70 3.17 -27.18 -1.14
CA ASN A 70 1.90 -26.60 -1.55
C ASN A 70 1.27 -27.43 -2.68
N LYS A 71 -0.05 -27.55 -2.64
CA LYS A 71 -0.84 -28.28 -3.64
C LYS A 71 -1.86 -27.33 -4.28
N PRO A 72 -1.49 -26.59 -5.33
CA PRO A 72 -2.44 -25.72 -6.02
C PRO A 72 -3.52 -26.55 -6.68
N PHE A 73 -4.73 -26.51 -6.13
CA PHE A 73 -5.94 -27.10 -6.71
C PHE A 73 -6.72 -26.03 -7.46
N THR A 74 -7.42 -26.41 -8.52
CA THR A 74 -8.34 -25.49 -9.21
C THR A 74 -9.41 -25.04 -8.23
N SER A 75 -9.52 -23.71 -8.03
CA SER A 75 -10.37 -23.14 -6.99
C SER A 75 -11.63 -22.51 -7.60
N TYR A 76 -12.79 -23.02 -7.20
CA TYR A 76 -14.09 -22.45 -7.48
C TYR A 76 -14.75 -21.89 -6.18
N ILE A 77 -13.93 -21.54 -5.20
CA ILE A 77 -14.40 -21.00 -3.90
C ILE A 77 -14.98 -19.60 -4.07
N GLY A 78 -14.35 -18.74 -4.88
CA GLY A 78 -14.74 -17.35 -5.05
C GLY A 78 -14.53 -16.52 -3.78
N GLN A 79 -15.59 -15.90 -3.26
CA GLN A 79 -15.54 -15.07 -2.03
C GLN A 79 -14.56 -13.89 -2.10
N GLY A 80 -14.46 -13.25 -3.27
CA GLY A 80 -13.62 -12.08 -3.49
C GLY A 80 -12.24 -12.39 -4.08
N TRP A 81 -11.86 -13.67 -4.24
CA TRP A 81 -10.66 -14.11 -4.95
C TRP A 81 -11.01 -15.09 -6.05
N TYR A 82 -10.50 -14.81 -7.24
CA TYR A 82 -10.79 -15.58 -8.44
C TYR A 82 -9.49 -15.74 -9.23
N ASP A 83 -9.28 -16.89 -9.85
CA ASP A 83 -8.11 -17.02 -10.69
C ASP A 83 -8.24 -16.17 -11.96
N THR A 84 -7.13 -15.65 -12.45
CA THR A 84 -7.09 -14.72 -13.58
C THR A 84 -5.83 -14.90 -14.40
N VAL A 85 -5.86 -14.50 -15.64
CA VAL A 85 -4.71 -14.55 -16.52
C VAL A 85 -3.95 -13.24 -16.45
N THR A 86 -2.79 -13.23 -15.76
CA THR A 86 -1.86 -12.10 -15.84
C THR A 86 -1.21 -12.06 -17.22
N PRO A 87 -1.45 -11.02 -18.04
CA PRO A 87 -0.79 -10.92 -19.34
C PRO A 87 0.74 -10.91 -19.20
N ALA A 88 1.43 -11.75 -19.95
CA ALA A 88 2.89 -11.89 -19.88
C ALA A 88 3.65 -10.56 -20.03
N PRO A 89 3.26 -9.62 -20.92
CA PRO A 89 3.91 -8.32 -21.00
C PRO A 89 3.75 -7.48 -19.73
N ILE A 90 2.65 -7.61 -18.98
CA ILE A 90 2.46 -6.92 -17.69
C ILE A 90 3.33 -7.56 -16.61
N GLN A 91 3.34 -8.89 -16.51
CA GLN A 91 4.19 -9.61 -15.57
C GLN A 91 5.66 -9.23 -15.74
N ARG A 92 6.19 -9.34 -16.97
CA ARG A 92 7.63 -9.12 -17.26
C ARG A 92 8.05 -7.66 -17.25
N ASN A 93 7.18 -6.73 -17.64
CA ASN A 93 7.54 -5.32 -17.81
C ASN A 93 7.01 -4.40 -16.71
N VAL A 94 6.21 -4.90 -15.77
CA VAL A 94 5.72 -4.14 -14.61
C VAL A 94 6.08 -4.86 -13.31
N LEU A 95 5.53 -6.06 -13.07
CA LEU A 95 5.72 -6.78 -11.81
C LEU A 95 7.18 -7.19 -11.58
N GLU A 96 7.88 -7.66 -12.62
CA GLU A 96 9.27 -8.11 -12.57
C GLU A 96 10.27 -7.02 -12.99
N ASN A 97 9.82 -5.81 -13.30
CA ASN A 97 10.68 -4.72 -13.78
C ASN A 97 11.03 -3.75 -12.64
N PRO A 98 12.32 -3.63 -12.24
CA PRO A 98 12.75 -2.77 -11.13
C PRO A 98 12.42 -1.29 -11.33
N VAL A 99 12.27 -0.80 -12.56
CA VAL A 99 11.84 0.58 -12.81
C VAL A 99 10.46 0.85 -12.21
N TRP A 100 9.56 -0.13 -12.21
CA TRP A 100 8.21 -0.01 -11.66
C TRP A 100 8.16 -0.36 -10.19
N TYR A 101 8.75 -1.49 -9.76
CA TYR A 101 8.59 -1.92 -8.38
C TYR A 101 9.52 -1.22 -7.39
N THR A 102 10.60 -0.55 -7.81
CA THR A 102 11.50 0.20 -6.92
C THR A 102 11.22 1.72 -6.88
N SER A 103 10.15 2.17 -7.48
CA SER A 103 9.73 3.57 -7.45
C SER A 103 9.11 3.94 -6.10
N TYR A 104 9.19 5.22 -5.74
CA TYR A 104 8.51 5.76 -4.56
C TYR A 104 7.09 6.28 -4.89
N THR A 105 6.30 6.56 -3.85
CA THR A 105 5.04 7.30 -3.99
C THR A 105 5.28 8.61 -4.75
N PRO A 106 4.46 8.95 -5.76
CA PRO A 106 4.74 10.05 -6.69
C PRO A 106 4.47 11.45 -6.12
N TYR A 107 5.03 11.76 -4.94
CA TYR A 107 4.93 13.10 -4.35
C TYR A 107 5.61 14.18 -5.20
N GLN A 108 6.66 13.81 -5.94
CA GLN A 108 7.38 14.68 -6.86
C GLN A 108 6.93 14.39 -8.28
N ALA A 109 5.89 15.12 -8.68
CA ALA A 109 5.18 14.86 -9.92
C ALA A 109 6.08 14.91 -11.17
N GLU A 110 7.05 15.84 -11.22
CA GLU A 110 7.89 16.10 -12.40
C GLU A 110 8.78 14.89 -12.79
N VAL A 111 9.11 14.03 -11.83
CA VAL A 111 9.89 12.80 -12.04
C VAL A 111 9.07 11.53 -11.88
N SER A 112 7.75 11.63 -12.00
CA SER A 112 6.80 10.54 -11.77
C SER A 112 5.66 10.53 -12.78
N GLN A 113 5.83 11.18 -13.94
CA GLN A 113 4.75 11.38 -14.91
C GLN A 113 4.22 10.07 -15.51
N GLY A 114 5.06 9.05 -15.64
CA GLY A 114 4.64 7.75 -16.17
C GLY A 114 3.79 6.97 -15.18
N ARG A 115 4.18 6.89 -13.91
CA ARG A 115 3.37 6.23 -12.86
C ARG A 115 2.04 6.95 -12.65
N LEU A 116 2.07 8.27 -12.63
CA LEU A 116 0.87 9.08 -12.48
C LEU A 116 -0.11 8.86 -13.64
N GLU A 117 0.39 8.77 -14.89
CA GLU A 117 -0.44 8.42 -16.05
C GLU A 117 -1.03 7.01 -15.92
N ALA A 118 -0.24 6.01 -15.51
CA ALA A 118 -0.72 4.65 -15.31
C ALA A 118 -1.81 4.55 -14.22
N LEU A 119 -1.64 5.24 -13.10
CA LEU A 119 -2.63 5.30 -12.03
C LEU A 119 -3.88 6.11 -12.43
N PHE A 120 -3.73 7.13 -13.27
CA PHE A 120 -4.85 7.86 -13.84
C PHE A 120 -5.69 7.00 -14.78
N ASN A 121 -5.06 6.12 -15.55
CA ASN A 121 -5.76 5.09 -16.31
C ASN A 121 -6.59 4.19 -15.41
N PHE A 122 -6.00 3.68 -14.30
CA PHE A 122 -6.72 2.87 -13.32
C PHE A 122 -7.94 3.60 -12.74
N GLN A 123 -7.77 4.86 -12.30
CA GLN A 123 -8.90 5.67 -11.79
C GLN A 123 -10.02 5.80 -12.82
N THR A 124 -9.67 5.99 -14.10
CA THR A 124 -10.66 6.08 -15.19
C THR A 124 -11.42 4.76 -15.35
N VAL A 125 -10.71 3.62 -15.32
CA VAL A 125 -11.34 2.28 -15.38
C VAL A 125 -12.38 2.10 -14.28
N ILE A 126 -12.00 2.39 -13.04
CA ILE A 126 -12.91 2.22 -11.89
C ILE A 126 -14.09 3.18 -11.99
N SER A 127 -13.83 4.45 -12.32
CA SER A 127 -14.89 5.46 -12.46
C SER A 127 -15.91 5.07 -13.52
N GLU A 128 -15.47 4.62 -14.68
CA GLU A 128 -16.37 4.26 -15.78
C GLU A 128 -17.11 2.94 -15.51
N LEU A 129 -16.46 1.95 -14.92
CA LEU A 129 -17.14 0.69 -14.58
C LEU A 129 -18.17 0.87 -13.47
N THR A 130 -17.93 1.73 -12.49
CA THR A 130 -18.88 2.02 -11.40
C THR A 130 -19.93 3.07 -11.73
N SER A 131 -19.74 3.84 -12.81
CA SER A 131 -20.51 5.04 -13.18
C SER A 131 -20.50 6.11 -12.07
N LEU A 132 -19.36 6.28 -11.37
CA LEU A 132 -19.14 7.34 -10.38
C LEU A 132 -17.93 8.20 -10.79
N PRO A 133 -18.03 9.54 -10.63
CA PRO A 133 -17.08 10.47 -11.28
C PRO A 133 -15.74 10.61 -10.57
N LEU A 134 -15.60 10.13 -9.33
CA LEU A 134 -14.41 10.32 -8.52
C LEU A 134 -13.94 8.99 -7.92
N THR A 135 -12.68 8.65 -8.16
CA THR A 135 -12.05 7.42 -7.66
C THR A 135 -10.67 7.74 -7.09
N ASN A 136 -10.26 6.98 -6.06
CA ASN A 136 -8.88 6.98 -5.60
C ASN A 136 -7.97 6.09 -6.47
N CYS A 137 -6.65 6.22 -6.31
CA CYS A 137 -5.71 5.43 -7.11
C CYS A 137 -5.38 4.05 -6.54
N SER A 138 -5.69 3.75 -5.30
CA SER A 138 -5.80 2.41 -4.68
C SER A 138 -6.13 2.49 -3.19
N LEU A 139 -6.70 1.43 -2.65
CA LEU A 139 -6.77 1.09 -1.23
C LEU A 139 -6.08 -0.25 -0.99
N LEU A 140 -6.19 -0.79 0.24
CA LEU A 140 -5.43 -1.97 0.66
C LEU A 140 -6.05 -3.27 0.12
N ASP A 141 -7.35 -3.48 0.37
CA ASP A 141 -8.15 -4.59 -0.12
C ASP A 141 -9.65 -4.22 -0.07
N GLU A 142 -10.55 -5.13 -0.45
CA GLU A 142 -11.99 -4.88 -0.46
C GLU A 142 -12.55 -4.60 0.94
N ALA A 143 -12.15 -5.38 1.95
CA ALA A 143 -12.71 -5.23 3.29
C ALA A 143 -12.26 -3.92 3.95
N THR A 144 -11.01 -3.50 3.73
CA THR A 144 -10.53 -2.18 4.17
C THR A 144 -11.20 -1.05 3.41
N ALA A 145 -11.46 -1.23 2.10
CA ALA A 145 -12.23 -0.26 1.32
C ALA A 145 -13.66 -0.12 1.85
N GLY A 146 -14.28 -1.22 2.30
CA GLY A 146 -15.58 -1.20 2.97
C GLY A 146 -15.57 -0.45 4.31
N ALA A 147 -14.51 -0.63 5.10
CA ALA A 147 -14.32 0.10 6.35
C ALA A 147 -14.10 1.61 6.12
N GLU A 148 -13.31 1.97 5.11
CA GLU A 148 -13.13 3.37 4.70
C GLU A 148 -14.43 3.97 4.14
N ALA A 149 -15.23 3.20 3.39
CA ALA A 149 -16.55 3.62 2.93
C ALA A 149 -17.47 3.93 4.13
N ALA A 150 -17.52 3.06 5.15
CA ALA A 150 -18.30 3.29 6.36
C ALA A 150 -17.91 4.59 7.07
N MET A 151 -16.60 4.88 7.16
CA MET A 151 -16.08 6.13 7.73
C MET A 151 -16.47 7.35 6.89
N LEU A 152 -16.38 7.24 5.55
CA LEU A 152 -16.81 8.31 4.64
C LEU A 152 -18.29 8.61 4.84
N LEU A 153 -19.16 7.59 4.88
CA LEU A 153 -20.60 7.78 5.13
C LEU A 153 -20.85 8.45 6.48
N PHE A 154 -20.10 8.11 7.51
CA PHE A 154 -20.21 8.72 8.84
C PHE A 154 -19.82 10.20 8.85
N ASN A 155 -18.75 10.55 8.13
CA ASN A 155 -18.28 11.93 8.05
C ASN A 155 -19.22 12.83 7.22
N GLU A 156 -19.87 12.28 6.21
CA GLU A 156 -20.80 12.98 5.32
C GLU A 156 -22.22 13.11 5.87
N ARG A 157 -22.46 12.72 7.13
CA ARG A 157 -23.77 12.96 7.78
C ARG A 157 -24.16 14.42 7.73
N SER A 158 -25.40 14.67 7.37
CA SER A 158 -25.98 16.01 7.41
C SER A 158 -25.93 16.62 8.83
N ARG A 159 -25.89 17.92 8.92
CA ARG A 159 -25.95 18.63 10.23
C ARG A 159 -27.14 18.20 11.09
N ALA A 160 -28.27 17.85 10.46
CA ALA A 160 -29.46 17.38 11.16
C ALA A 160 -29.21 15.99 11.77
N GLN A 161 -28.59 15.07 11.03
CA GLN A 161 -28.25 13.75 11.53
C GLN A 161 -27.22 13.80 12.65
N VAL A 162 -26.17 14.63 12.52
CA VAL A 162 -25.17 14.83 13.58
C VAL A 162 -25.83 15.36 14.85
N LYS A 163 -26.73 16.35 14.73
CA LYS A 163 -27.46 16.92 15.87
C LYS A 163 -28.44 15.91 16.51
N ALA A 164 -29.02 15.03 15.70
CA ALA A 164 -29.90 13.95 16.16
C ALA A 164 -29.14 12.76 16.78
N GLY A 165 -27.80 12.73 16.67
CA GLY A 165 -26.99 11.63 17.16
C GLY A 165 -27.06 10.36 16.31
N ALA A 166 -27.36 10.47 15.01
CA ALA A 166 -27.40 9.34 14.09
C ALA A 166 -26.04 8.66 14.03
N ASN A 167 -25.93 7.43 14.52
CA ASN A 167 -24.67 6.70 14.63
C ASN A 167 -24.79 5.21 14.24
N THR A 168 -25.91 4.80 13.62
CA THR A 168 -26.13 3.44 13.19
C THR A 168 -25.79 3.28 11.70
N ILE A 169 -24.94 2.31 11.38
CA ILE A 169 -24.70 1.83 10.02
C ILE A 169 -25.30 0.45 9.85
N PHE A 170 -26.06 0.25 8.78
CA PHE A 170 -26.60 -1.04 8.42
C PHE A 170 -25.71 -1.71 7.36
N VAL A 171 -25.41 -2.98 7.54
CA VAL A 171 -24.70 -3.82 6.56
C VAL A 171 -25.56 -5.02 6.24
N ASP A 172 -25.83 -5.27 4.97
CA ASP A 172 -26.59 -6.44 4.55
C ASP A 172 -25.82 -7.72 4.91
N LYS A 173 -26.53 -8.72 5.44
CA LYS A 173 -25.97 -10.04 5.80
C LYS A 173 -25.32 -10.78 4.62
N ARG A 174 -25.62 -10.36 3.40
CA ARG A 174 -25.05 -10.86 2.14
C ARG A 174 -23.82 -10.10 1.65
N VAL A 175 -23.27 -9.17 2.42
CA VAL A 175 -21.91 -8.68 2.27
C VAL A 175 -20.94 -9.77 2.76
N PHE A 176 -19.77 -9.92 2.15
CA PHE A 176 -18.78 -10.90 2.61
C PHE A 176 -18.50 -10.77 4.10
N GLU A 177 -18.41 -11.89 4.82
CA GLU A 177 -18.19 -11.92 6.28
C GLU A 177 -16.89 -11.22 6.68
N THR A 178 -15.85 -11.33 5.85
CA THR A 178 -14.57 -10.66 6.04
C THR A 178 -14.71 -9.14 5.98
N THR A 179 -15.48 -8.62 5.03
CA THR A 179 -15.80 -7.19 4.92
C THR A 179 -16.60 -6.71 6.11
N GLN A 180 -17.61 -7.48 6.56
CA GLN A 180 -18.37 -7.17 7.78
C GLN A 180 -17.47 -7.12 9.02
N ALA A 181 -16.52 -8.05 9.16
CA ALA A 181 -15.60 -8.12 10.30
C ALA A 181 -14.66 -6.90 10.36
N VAL A 182 -14.07 -6.51 9.22
CA VAL A 182 -13.19 -5.34 9.14
C VAL A 182 -13.95 -4.03 9.36
N ILE A 183 -15.17 -3.91 8.81
CA ILE A 183 -16.06 -2.77 9.11
C ILE A 183 -16.31 -2.68 10.61
N ARG A 184 -16.65 -3.81 11.28
CA ARG A 184 -16.88 -3.85 12.73
C ARG A 184 -15.68 -3.33 13.50
N THR A 185 -14.49 -3.86 13.19
CA THR A 185 -13.24 -3.44 13.83
C THR A 185 -13.01 -1.92 13.73
N ARG A 186 -13.38 -1.31 12.59
CA ARG A 186 -13.20 0.12 12.34
C ARG A 186 -14.26 1.01 12.99
N VAL A 187 -15.54 0.61 12.98
CA VAL A 187 -16.64 1.50 13.39
C VAL A 187 -16.92 1.49 14.90
N GLU A 188 -16.75 0.32 15.57
CA GLU A 188 -17.03 0.22 17.00
C GLU A 188 -16.20 1.16 17.87
N PRO A 189 -14.86 1.31 17.69
CA PRO A 189 -14.07 2.25 18.47
C PRO A 189 -14.51 3.71 18.33
N GLN A 190 -15.19 4.05 17.24
CA GLN A 190 -15.72 5.38 16.95
C GLN A 190 -17.11 5.61 17.58
N GLY A 191 -17.63 4.65 18.33
CA GLY A 191 -18.95 4.72 18.95
C GLY A 191 -20.11 4.55 17.97
N MET A 192 -19.84 4.04 16.77
CA MET A 192 -20.88 3.70 15.82
C MET A 192 -21.49 2.35 16.16
N LYS A 193 -22.79 2.20 15.88
CA LYS A 193 -23.51 0.95 16.02
C LYS A 193 -23.60 0.24 14.67
N LEU A 194 -22.99 -0.93 14.56
CA LEU A 194 -23.10 -1.80 13.40
C LEU A 194 -24.34 -2.71 13.54
N VAL A 195 -25.23 -2.66 12.56
CA VAL A 195 -26.39 -3.57 12.46
C VAL A 195 -26.23 -4.40 11.20
N VAL A 196 -26.06 -5.72 11.36
CA VAL A 196 -26.04 -6.68 10.25
C VAL A 196 -27.42 -7.34 10.16
N GLY A 197 -28.06 -7.30 8.99
CA GLY A 197 -29.41 -7.84 8.80
C GLY A 197 -29.77 -8.05 7.34
N ASP A 198 -31.02 -8.39 7.09
CA ASP A 198 -31.56 -8.55 5.74
C ASP A 198 -32.11 -7.21 5.22
N TYR A 199 -31.60 -6.74 4.08
CA TYR A 199 -32.04 -5.49 3.47
C TYR A 199 -33.55 -5.48 3.14
N GLN A 200 -34.16 -6.65 2.88
CA GLN A 200 -35.56 -6.76 2.55
C GLN A 200 -36.51 -6.48 3.74
N THR A 201 -36.01 -6.71 4.95
CA THR A 201 -36.75 -6.56 6.19
C THR A 201 -36.32 -5.34 7.03
N LEU A 202 -35.38 -4.55 6.51
CA LEU A 202 -34.89 -3.38 7.22
C LEU A 202 -35.99 -2.32 7.36
N GLU A 203 -36.27 -1.95 8.59
CA GLU A 203 -37.06 -0.77 8.93
C GLU A 203 -36.13 0.43 9.12
N PHE A 204 -36.26 1.44 8.27
CA PHE A 204 -35.43 2.61 8.35
C PHE A 204 -35.82 3.51 9.53
N THR A 205 -34.85 3.83 10.37
CA THR A 205 -34.98 4.77 11.50
C THR A 205 -34.07 5.96 11.31
N PRO A 206 -34.36 7.13 11.91
CA PRO A 206 -33.55 8.34 11.71
C PRO A 206 -32.11 8.26 12.19
N ASP A 207 -31.76 7.25 13.01
CA ASP A 207 -30.39 7.02 13.49
C ASP A 207 -29.52 6.25 12.49
N ILE A 208 -30.11 5.64 11.45
CA ILE A 208 -29.40 4.96 10.36
C ILE A 208 -28.88 6.03 9.39
N PHE A 209 -27.57 6.32 9.47
CA PHE A 209 -26.96 7.32 8.59
C PHE A 209 -26.49 6.73 7.25
N GLY A 210 -26.22 5.44 7.20
CA GLY A 210 -25.68 4.79 6.00
C GLY A 210 -26.01 3.32 5.93
N VAL A 211 -26.00 2.78 4.72
CA VAL A 211 -26.24 1.37 4.41
C VAL A 211 -25.17 0.83 3.49
N ILE A 212 -24.77 -0.42 3.68
CA ILE A 212 -23.82 -1.15 2.83
C ILE A 212 -24.48 -2.43 2.32
N ILE A 213 -24.45 -2.62 1.00
CA ILE A 213 -24.94 -3.81 0.30
C ILE A 213 -23.86 -4.34 -0.65
N GLN A 214 -24.02 -5.53 -1.22
CA GLN A 214 -23.06 -6.13 -2.14
C GLN A 214 -23.72 -6.57 -3.46
N TYR A 215 -23.00 -6.39 -4.59
CA TYR A 215 -23.51 -6.61 -5.95
C TYR A 215 -22.43 -7.19 -6.88
N PRO A 216 -22.59 -8.45 -7.39
CA PRO A 216 -23.49 -9.47 -6.86
C PRO A 216 -23.25 -9.78 -5.37
N ASP A 217 -24.23 -10.33 -4.68
CA ASP A 217 -24.10 -10.60 -3.24
C ASP A 217 -23.14 -11.78 -2.94
N SER A 218 -22.86 -12.05 -1.67
CA SER A 218 -21.89 -13.06 -1.23
C SER A 218 -22.24 -14.51 -1.62
N VAL A 219 -23.44 -14.74 -2.13
CA VAL A 219 -23.87 -16.04 -2.70
C VAL A 219 -24.07 -15.95 -4.22
N GLY A 220 -23.57 -14.89 -4.84
CA GLY A 220 -23.59 -14.69 -6.28
C GLY A 220 -24.93 -14.21 -6.85
N ALA A 221 -25.91 -13.86 -6.02
CA ALA A 221 -27.21 -13.41 -6.50
C ALA A 221 -27.16 -11.93 -6.94
N ILE A 222 -27.80 -11.66 -8.08
CA ILE A 222 -28.06 -10.30 -8.55
C ILE A 222 -29.42 -9.88 -8.01
N ASN A 223 -29.44 -8.91 -7.11
CA ASN A 223 -30.64 -8.42 -6.45
C ASN A 223 -31.08 -7.05 -7.00
N ASN A 224 -32.39 -6.77 -7.00
CA ASN A 224 -32.90 -5.43 -7.29
C ASN A 224 -32.83 -4.56 -6.04
N TYR A 225 -31.92 -3.61 -6.06
CA TYR A 225 -31.73 -2.67 -4.95
C TYR A 225 -32.40 -1.30 -5.16
N GLU A 226 -33.04 -1.02 -6.31
CA GLU A 226 -33.59 0.30 -6.63
C GLU A 226 -34.59 0.80 -5.57
N ASP A 227 -35.55 -0.04 -5.17
CA ASP A 227 -36.53 0.31 -4.15
C ASP A 227 -35.88 0.49 -2.76
N PHE A 228 -34.88 -0.34 -2.45
CA PHE A 228 -34.14 -0.23 -1.19
C PHE A 228 -33.33 1.09 -1.14
N VAL A 229 -32.63 1.41 -2.20
CA VAL A 229 -31.88 2.66 -2.34
C VAL A 229 -32.80 3.88 -2.27
N ALA A 230 -33.97 3.82 -2.92
CA ALA A 230 -34.96 4.90 -2.83
C ALA A 230 -35.46 5.12 -1.39
N LYS A 231 -35.70 4.03 -0.63
CA LYS A 231 -36.08 4.11 0.79
C LYS A 231 -34.93 4.66 1.66
N ALA A 232 -33.69 4.20 1.43
CA ALA A 232 -32.51 4.70 2.14
C ALA A 232 -32.36 6.22 1.96
N LYS A 233 -32.47 6.68 0.70
CA LYS A 233 -32.39 8.11 0.38
C LYS A 233 -33.55 8.92 0.96
N ALA A 234 -34.75 8.39 0.97
CA ALA A 234 -35.91 9.02 1.62
C ALA A 234 -35.71 9.17 3.14
N ASN A 235 -34.97 8.23 3.77
CA ASN A 235 -34.56 8.34 5.18
C ASN A 235 -33.39 9.34 5.40
N GLY A 236 -32.72 9.77 4.33
CA GLY A 236 -31.51 10.57 4.39
C GLY A 236 -30.23 9.74 4.59
N SER A 237 -30.31 8.41 4.46
CA SER A 237 -29.16 7.52 4.56
C SER A 237 -28.39 7.50 3.24
N THR A 238 -27.07 7.50 3.33
CA THR A 238 -26.17 7.30 2.18
C THR A 238 -25.97 5.82 1.87
N VAL A 239 -25.70 5.48 0.61
CA VAL A 239 -25.64 4.10 0.12
C VAL A 239 -24.25 3.79 -0.40
N ALA A 240 -23.58 2.79 0.19
CA ALA A 240 -22.36 2.20 -0.34
C ALA A 240 -22.61 0.78 -0.86
N VAL A 241 -21.93 0.42 -1.94
CA VAL A 241 -22.07 -0.88 -2.61
C VAL A 241 -20.70 -1.53 -2.76
N ALA A 242 -20.52 -2.71 -2.18
CA ALA A 242 -19.41 -3.59 -2.52
C ALA A 242 -19.70 -4.22 -3.89
N ALA A 243 -18.82 -4.05 -4.87
CA ALA A 243 -19.07 -4.53 -6.22
C ALA A 243 -17.89 -5.33 -6.80
N ASP A 244 -18.21 -6.43 -7.48
CA ASP A 244 -17.24 -7.17 -8.28
C ASP A 244 -16.98 -6.42 -9.61
N LEU A 245 -15.76 -5.99 -9.82
CA LEU A 245 -15.39 -5.15 -10.95
C LEU A 245 -15.62 -5.85 -12.31
N MET A 246 -15.37 -7.17 -12.42
CA MET A 246 -15.58 -7.91 -13.66
C MET A 246 -17.07 -8.05 -13.98
N SER A 247 -17.91 -8.20 -12.98
CA SER A 247 -19.37 -8.25 -13.17
C SER A 247 -19.92 -6.92 -13.72
N LEU A 248 -19.33 -5.78 -13.34
CA LEU A 248 -19.75 -4.45 -13.82
C LEU A 248 -19.47 -4.21 -15.31
N VAL A 249 -18.67 -5.06 -15.95
CA VAL A 249 -18.52 -5.06 -17.42
C VAL A 249 -19.83 -5.44 -18.12
N MET A 250 -20.65 -6.28 -17.48
CA MET A 250 -21.90 -6.81 -18.03
C MET A 250 -23.16 -6.31 -17.32
N LEU A 251 -23.07 -5.97 -16.06
CA LEU A 251 -24.21 -5.57 -15.24
C LEU A 251 -24.33 -4.06 -15.11
N THR A 252 -25.56 -3.56 -14.98
CA THR A 252 -25.85 -2.14 -14.74
C THR A 252 -25.06 -1.63 -13.52
N PRO A 253 -24.20 -0.64 -13.67
CA PRO A 253 -23.33 -0.18 -12.60
C PRO A 253 -24.11 0.49 -11.45
N PRO A 254 -23.63 0.35 -10.20
CA PRO A 254 -24.31 0.91 -9.04
C PRO A 254 -24.51 2.43 -9.06
N GLY A 255 -23.63 3.18 -9.72
CA GLY A 255 -23.80 4.63 -9.89
C GLY A 255 -25.06 5.01 -10.64
N GLU A 256 -25.53 4.18 -11.60
CA GLU A 256 -26.71 4.43 -12.42
C GLU A 256 -28.03 4.22 -11.67
N TRP A 257 -28.05 3.33 -10.67
CA TRP A 257 -29.24 3.11 -9.84
C TRP A 257 -29.15 3.74 -8.44
N GLY A 258 -28.20 4.66 -8.27
CA GLY A 258 -28.23 5.63 -7.19
C GLY A 258 -27.28 5.36 -6.00
N ALA A 259 -26.29 4.50 -6.13
CA ALA A 259 -25.21 4.38 -5.14
C ALA A 259 -24.47 5.72 -4.97
N ASP A 260 -24.06 6.01 -3.75
CA ASP A 260 -23.25 7.18 -3.42
C ASP A 260 -21.76 6.85 -3.41
N VAL A 261 -21.43 5.62 -3.00
CA VAL A 261 -20.09 5.06 -2.93
C VAL A 261 -20.12 3.65 -3.51
N VAL A 262 -19.10 3.27 -4.28
CA VAL A 262 -18.86 1.89 -4.74
C VAL A 262 -17.44 1.52 -4.38
N PHE A 263 -17.24 0.36 -3.78
CA PHE A 263 -15.93 -0.15 -3.40
C PHE A 263 -15.78 -1.63 -3.72
N GLY A 264 -14.56 -2.13 -3.76
CA GLY A 264 -14.29 -3.53 -4.05
C GLY A 264 -12.81 -3.81 -4.25
N SER A 265 -12.51 -4.90 -4.94
CA SER A 265 -11.16 -5.32 -5.31
C SER A 265 -10.98 -5.35 -6.83
N ALA A 266 -9.81 -4.92 -7.30
CA ALA A 266 -9.39 -5.05 -8.70
C ALA A 266 -8.59 -6.35 -8.96
N GLN A 267 -8.59 -7.32 -8.05
CA GLN A 267 -7.82 -8.56 -8.14
C GLN A 267 -8.08 -9.30 -9.46
N ARG A 268 -9.34 -9.38 -9.92
CA ARG A 268 -9.73 -10.04 -11.17
C ARG A 268 -9.18 -9.40 -12.44
N PHE A 269 -8.55 -8.23 -12.33
CA PHE A 269 -7.90 -7.55 -13.46
C PHE A 269 -6.42 -7.89 -13.51
N GLY A 270 -6.12 -9.18 -13.68
CA GLY A 270 -4.79 -9.71 -13.93
C GLY A 270 -3.86 -9.79 -12.72
N ILE A 271 -4.36 -9.80 -11.49
CA ILE A 271 -3.55 -9.99 -10.28
C ILE A 271 -3.74 -11.41 -9.77
N PRO A 272 -2.67 -12.21 -9.61
CA PRO A 272 -2.76 -13.55 -9.03
C PRO A 272 -3.39 -13.52 -7.63
N MET A 273 -3.93 -14.66 -7.18
CA MET A 273 -4.60 -14.75 -5.87
C MET A 273 -3.65 -14.56 -4.68
N TYR A 274 -2.39 -14.94 -4.80
CA TYR A 274 -1.32 -14.74 -3.81
C TYR A 274 -1.68 -15.12 -2.37
N PHE A 275 -2.47 -16.18 -2.19
CA PHE A 275 -2.96 -16.58 -0.87
C PHE A 275 -3.72 -15.47 -0.13
N GLY A 276 -4.33 -14.56 -0.90
CA GLY A 276 -5.16 -13.47 -0.39
C GLY A 276 -4.66 -12.05 -0.66
N GLY A 277 -3.44 -11.88 -1.12
CA GLY A 277 -2.89 -10.57 -1.45
C GLY A 277 -1.40 -10.58 -1.73
N PRO A 278 -0.85 -9.45 -2.25
CA PRO A 278 -1.50 -8.13 -2.35
C PRO A 278 -2.52 -8.03 -3.49
N SER A 279 -3.56 -7.22 -3.28
CA SER A 279 -4.54 -6.86 -4.31
C SER A 279 -4.92 -5.38 -4.18
N ALA A 280 -5.28 -4.72 -5.28
CA ALA A 280 -5.70 -3.33 -5.24
C ALA A 280 -7.18 -3.21 -4.85
N GLY A 281 -7.45 -2.74 -3.63
CA GLY A 281 -8.78 -2.24 -3.28
C GLY A 281 -9.09 -0.94 -4.01
N TYR A 282 -10.35 -0.67 -4.30
CA TYR A 282 -10.79 0.58 -4.89
C TYR A 282 -11.97 1.19 -4.15
N LEU A 283 -12.15 2.50 -4.28
CA LEU A 283 -13.32 3.22 -3.84
C LEU A 283 -13.63 4.34 -4.83
N ALA A 284 -14.85 4.32 -5.36
CA ALA A 284 -15.41 5.38 -6.20
C ALA A 284 -16.57 6.06 -5.47
N CYS A 285 -16.77 7.36 -5.68
CA CYS A 285 -17.83 8.12 -5.04
C CYS A 285 -18.31 9.29 -5.89
N ARG A 286 -19.37 9.95 -5.42
CA ARG A 286 -19.85 11.20 -6.00
C ARG A 286 -18.85 12.33 -5.82
N MET A 287 -18.82 13.27 -6.73
CA MET A 287 -17.89 14.41 -6.71
C MET A 287 -18.02 15.28 -5.44
N GLU A 288 -19.18 15.33 -4.84
CA GLU A 288 -19.43 16.08 -3.61
C GLU A 288 -18.60 15.57 -2.42
N TYR A 289 -18.21 14.28 -2.41
CA TYR A 289 -17.42 13.65 -1.35
C TYR A 289 -15.89 13.82 -1.54
N LYS A 290 -15.45 14.64 -2.48
CA LYS A 290 -14.02 14.82 -2.80
C LYS A 290 -13.13 15.23 -1.64
N ARG A 291 -13.70 15.75 -0.53
CA ARG A 291 -12.95 16.13 0.66
C ARG A 291 -12.83 15.02 1.69
N GLU A 292 -13.67 13.98 1.58
CA GLU A 292 -13.73 12.86 2.52
C GLU A 292 -13.29 11.52 1.91
N ILE A 293 -13.12 11.43 0.58
CA ILE A 293 -12.65 10.20 -0.07
C ILE A 293 -11.28 9.79 0.49
N PRO A 294 -11.11 8.54 0.95
CA PRO A 294 -9.83 8.05 1.47
C PRO A 294 -8.81 7.79 0.35
N GLY A 295 -7.55 7.71 0.71
CA GLY A 295 -6.47 7.40 -0.22
C GLY A 295 -6.10 8.55 -1.16
N ARG A 296 -5.14 8.28 -2.04
CA ARG A 296 -4.61 9.28 -2.98
C ARG A 296 -5.48 9.40 -4.22
N ILE A 297 -5.50 10.59 -4.79
CA ILE A 297 -6.14 10.89 -6.06
C ILE A 297 -5.09 11.45 -7.00
N ILE A 298 -5.04 10.92 -8.22
CA ILE A 298 -4.27 11.50 -9.31
C ILE A 298 -5.16 12.52 -10.02
N GLY A 299 -4.58 13.64 -10.42
CA GLY A 299 -5.26 14.64 -11.24
C GLY A 299 -4.31 15.25 -12.26
N ILE A 300 -4.88 15.98 -13.19
CA ILE A 300 -4.13 16.76 -14.20
C ILE A 300 -4.09 18.21 -13.75
N SER A 301 -2.92 18.84 -13.95
CA SER A 301 -2.68 20.28 -13.84
C SER A 301 -1.90 20.76 -15.04
N LYS A 302 -1.32 21.95 -14.95
CA LYS A 302 -0.37 22.47 -15.92
C LYS A 302 0.99 22.71 -15.25
N ASP A 303 2.04 22.68 -16.05
CA ASP A 303 3.37 23.12 -15.63
C ASP A 303 3.55 24.63 -15.77
N ALA A 304 4.74 25.12 -15.43
CA ALA A 304 5.06 26.56 -15.49
C ALA A 304 4.94 27.17 -16.88
N TYR A 305 5.01 26.37 -17.94
CA TYR A 305 4.86 26.80 -19.35
C TYR A 305 3.46 26.53 -19.91
N GLY A 306 2.55 25.99 -19.10
CA GLY A 306 1.16 25.72 -19.48
C GLY A 306 0.94 24.36 -20.13
N HIS A 307 1.93 23.46 -20.14
CA HIS A 307 1.74 22.10 -20.64
C HIS A 307 1.02 21.23 -19.61
N PRO A 308 0.18 20.26 -20.05
CA PRO A 308 -0.46 19.33 -19.13
C PRO A 308 0.55 18.51 -18.32
N ALA A 309 0.29 18.33 -17.03
CA ALA A 309 1.12 17.56 -16.13
C ALA A 309 0.26 16.81 -15.11
N TYR A 310 0.54 15.51 -14.92
CA TYR A 310 -0.09 14.70 -13.88
C TYR A 310 0.49 15.03 -12.49
N ARG A 311 -0.33 14.87 -11.45
CA ARG A 311 0.08 15.12 -10.06
C ARG A 311 -0.82 14.40 -9.06
N LEU A 312 -0.39 14.31 -7.80
CA LEU A 312 -1.28 13.98 -6.69
C LEU A 312 -2.19 15.18 -6.42
N ALA A 313 -3.50 14.96 -6.42
CA ALA A 313 -4.52 15.98 -6.20
C ALA A 313 -5.05 15.99 -4.77
N LEU A 314 -5.48 17.17 -4.29
CA LEU A 314 -6.13 17.35 -2.98
C LEU A 314 -5.35 16.75 -1.79
N GLN A 315 -4.02 16.84 -1.80
CA GLN A 315 -3.15 16.29 -0.74
C GLN A 315 -3.46 16.86 0.65
N THR A 316 -4.11 18.02 0.74
CA THR A 316 -4.51 18.63 2.01
C THR A 316 -5.47 17.78 2.85
N ARG A 317 -6.06 16.70 2.30
CA ARG A 317 -6.87 15.71 3.03
C ARG A 317 -6.03 14.67 3.77
N GLU A 318 -4.79 14.44 3.31
CA GLU A 318 -3.96 13.32 3.72
C GLU A 318 -3.34 13.52 5.11
N GLN A 319 -2.97 12.41 5.75
CA GLN A 319 -2.48 12.39 7.14
C GLN A 319 -1.16 13.15 7.35
N HIS A 320 -0.29 13.24 6.33
CA HIS A 320 0.97 13.99 6.45
C HIS A 320 0.76 15.50 6.58
N ILE A 321 -0.42 16.01 6.20
CA ILE A 321 -0.80 17.43 6.36
C ILE A 321 -1.79 17.60 7.52
N LYS A 322 -2.89 16.83 7.53
CA LYS A 322 -3.98 17.02 8.51
C LYS A 322 -3.77 16.29 9.85
N ARG A 323 -2.84 15.33 9.93
CA ARG A 323 -2.52 14.59 11.16
C ARG A 323 -3.79 13.99 11.79
N GLU A 324 -4.11 14.31 13.05
CA GLU A 324 -5.31 13.86 13.78
C GLU A 324 -6.64 14.25 13.13
N LYS A 325 -6.64 15.18 12.19
CA LYS A 325 -7.85 15.63 11.45
C LYS A 325 -7.95 15.02 10.05
N ALA A 326 -7.07 14.07 9.72
CA ALA A 326 -7.12 13.39 8.44
C ALA A 326 -8.37 12.51 8.29
N THR A 327 -8.85 12.38 7.07
CA THR A 327 -10.02 11.52 6.76
C THR A 327 -9.69 10.04 6.86
N SER A 328 -8.43 9.66 6.68
CA SER A 328 -7.91 8.29 6.75
C SER A 328 -6.45 8.31 7.19
N ASN A 329 -5.97 7.19 7.75
CA ASN A 329 -4.55 7.00 8.08
C ASN A 329 -3.74 6.40 6.92
N ILE A 330 -4.36 6.02 5.81
CA ILE A 330 -3.69 5.34 4.68
C ILE A 330 -2.57 6.21 4.12
N CYS A 331 -1.36 5.62 4.05
CA CYS A 331 -0.16 6.19 3.45
C CYS A 331 0.30 5.31 2.28
N THR A 332 0.94 4.17 2.56
CA THR A 332 1.22 3.14 1.55
C THR A 332 -0.04 2.32 1.33
N ALA A 333 -0.40 2.12 0.06
CA ALA A 333 -1.56 1.34 -0.38
C ALA A 333 -1.11 0.16 -1.26
N GLN A 334 -1.65 0.00 -2.47
CA GLN A 334 -1.36 -1.11 -3.39
C GLN A 334 -1.13 -0.56 -4.83
N ALA A 335 -0.31 0.46 -4.97
CA ALA A 335 -0.16 1.21 -6.23
C ALA A 335 0.37 0.36 -7.39
N LEU A 336 1.31 -0.57 -7.15
CA LEU A 336 1.83 -1.45 -8.20
C LEU A 336 0.74 -2.35 -8.77
N LEU A 337 -0.13 -2.90 -7.90
CA LEU A 337 -1.23 -3.77 -8.32
C LEU A 337 -2.32 -2.98 -9.05
N ALA A 338 -2.60 -1.74 -8.60
CA ALA A 338 -3.50 -0.82 -9.32
C ALA A 338 -2.96 -0.49 -10.72
N THR A 339 -1.66 -0.27 -10.83
CA THR A 339 -0.97 -0.08 -12.13
C THR A 339 -1.11 -1.30 -13.04
N MET A 340 -0.90 -2.51 -12.51
CA MET A 340 -1.09 -3.75 -13.26
C MET A 340 -2.54 -3.89 -13.75
N SER A 341 -3.52 -3.63 -12.89
CA SER A 341 -4.95 -3.67 -13.25
C SER A 341 -5.33 -2.62 -14.28
N GLY A 342 -4.73 -1.42 -14.19
CA GLY A 342 -4.87 -0.39 -15.21
C GLY A 342 -4.34 -0.84 -16.59
N PHE A 343 -3.16 -1.45 -16.63
CA PHE A 343 -2.59 -2.03 -17.85
C PHE A 343 -3.37 -3.24 -18.37
N TYR A 344 -3.97 -4.04 -17.50
CA TYR A 344 -4.88 -5.11 -17.91
C TYR A 344 -6.06 -4.56 -18.70
N ALA A 345 -6.68 -3.49 -18.23
CA ALA A 345 -7.77 -2.82 -18.94
C ALA A 345 -7.31 -2.14 -20.25
N VAL A 346 -6.11 -1.56 -20.25
CA VAL A 346 -5.49 -1.00 -21.49
C VAL A 346 -5.23 -2.09 -22.52
N TYR A 347 -4.75 -3.26 -22.10
CA TYR A 347 -4.44 -4.37 -23.00
C TYR A 347 -5.68 -5.01 -23.61
N HIS A 348 -6.72 -5.23 -22.80
CA HIS A 348 -7.96 -5.87 -23.25
C HIS A 348 -8.94 -4.89 -23.91
N GLY A 349 -8.96 -3.63 -23.49
CA GLY A 349 -9.98 -2.67 -23.91
C GLY A 349 -11.40 -3.07 -23.50
N ALA A 350 -12.37 -2.27 -23.84
CA ALA A 350 -13.78 -2.55 -23.52
C ALA A 350 -14.28 -3.87 -24.14
N GLU A 351 -13.88 -4.16 -25.38
CA GLU A 351 -14.33 -5.38 -26.09
C GLU A 351 -13.71 -6.65 -25.49
N GLY A 352 -12.39 -6.63 -25.22
CA GLY A 352 -11.72 -7.77 -24.58
C GLY A 352 -12.28 -8.07 -23.20
N LEU A 353 -12.53 -7.06 -22.37
CA LEU A 353 -13.18 -7.23 -21.07
C LEU A 353 -14.60 -7.81 -21.20
N ARG A 354 -15.40 -7.33 -22.19
CA ARG A 354 -16.73 -7.91 -22.47
C ARG A 354 -16.63 -9.37 -22.87
N ASN A 355 -15.66 -9.74 -23.69
CA ASN A 355 -15.47 -11.13 -24.11
C ASN A 355 -15.08 -12.03 -22.95
N ILE A 356 -14.21 -11.59 -22.04
CA ILE A 356 -13.82 -12.29 -20.81
C ILE A 356 -15.06 -12.47 -19.91
N ALA A 357 -15.77 -11.40 -19.58
CA ALA A 357 -16.92 -11.43 -18.71
C ALA A 357 -18.06 -12.31 -19.27
N ARG A 358 -18.34 -12.23 -20.58
CA ARG A 358 -19.34 -13.07 -21.25
C ARG A 358 -18.97 -14.55 -21.22
N ARG A 359 -17.69 -14.87 -21.45
CA ARG A 359 -17.21 -16.26 -21.38
C ARG A 359 -17.40 -16.85 -19.97
N ILE A 360 -17.00 -16.11 -18.94
CA ILE A 360 -17.18 -16.51 -17.53
C ILE A 360 -18.67 -16.78 -17.26
N HIS A 361 -19.53 -15.84 -17.60
CA HIS A 361 -20.97 -15.95 -17.39
C HIS A 361 -21.60 -17.11 -18.20
N SER A 362 -21.20 -17.24 -19.47
CA SER A 362 -21.69 -18.32 -20.35
C SER A 362 -21.33 -19.71 -19.80
N TYR A 363 -20.10 -19.86 -19.27
CA TYR A 363 -19.65 -21.10 -18.65
C TYR A 363 -20.40 -21.42 -17.35
N ALA A 364 -20.66 -20.41 -16.52
CA ALA A 364 -21.48 -20.57 -15.33
C ALA A 364 -22.92 -21.04 -15.68
N GLY A 365 -23.53 -20.42 -16.70
CA GLY A 365 -24.86 -20.84 -17.17
C GLY A 365 -24.91 -22.23 -17.81
N TYR A 366 -23.88 -22.60 -18.57
CA TYR A 366 -23.74 -23.95 -19.11
C TYR A 366 -23.62 -24.99 -17.99
N LEU A 367 -22.80 -24.71 -16.97
CA LEU A 367 -22.66 -25.59 -15.81
C LEU A 367 -23.98 -25.71 -15.04
N ALA A 368 -24.66 -24.61 -14.81
CA ALA A 368 -25.97 -24.61 -14.15
C ALA A 368 -26.97 -25.53 -14.84
N ALA A 369 -27.10 -25.40 -16.17
CA ALA A 369 -28.00 -26.25 -16.97
C ALA A 369 -27.57 -27.73 -16.96
N MET A 370 -26.29 -28.01 -16.93
CA MET A 370 -25.75 -29.37 -16.82
C MET A 370 -26.05 -30.01 -15.46
N LEU A 371 -25.87 -29.26 -14.36
CA LEU A 371 -26.17 -29.73 -13.00
C LEU A 371 -27.66 -29.95 -12.77
N GLU A 372 -28.52 -29.11 -13.37
CA GLU A 372 -29.97 -29.30 -13.33
C GLU A 372 -30.38 -30.65 -13.96
N LYS A 373 -29.81 -31.04 -15.12
CA LYS A 373 -30.01 -32.32 -15.76
C LYS A 373 -29.55 -33.51 -14.89
N LEU A 374 -28.53 -33.30 -14.05
CA LEU A 374 -28.09 -34.26 -13.07
C LEU A 374 -28.96 -34.30 -11.81
N GLY A 375 -30.00 -33.46 -11.72
CA GLY A 375 -30.96 -33.43 -10.62
C GLY A 375 -30.54 -32.52 -9.45
N TYR A 376 -29.52 -31.73 -9.61
CA TYR A 376 -29.13 -30.70 -8.64
C TYR A 376 -30.04 -29.47 -8.78
N LYS A 377 -30.28 -28.76 -7.67
CA LYS A 377 -31.15 -27.60 -7.66
C LYS A 377 -30.32 -26.34 -7.51
N GLN A 378 -30.39 -25.40 -8.48
CA GLN A 378 -29.82 -24.07 -8.32
C GLN A 378 -30.75 -23.17 -7.51
N TYR A 379 -30.16 -22.40 -6.56
CA TYR A 379 -30.94 -21.51 -5.68
C TYR A 379 -30.93 -20.05 -6.12
N ASN A 380 -29.77 -19.51 -6.61
CA ASN A 380 -29.71 -18.15 -7.11
C ASN A 380 -30.07 -18.11 -8.60
N LYS A 381 -31.19 -17.44 -8.92
CA LYS A 381 -31.74 -17.40 -10.28
C LYS A 381 -30.96 -16.47 -11.22
N ASP A 382 -30.73 -15.24 -10.77
CA ASP A 382 -29.95 -14.24 -11.51
C ASP A 382 -28.55 -14.20 -10.88
N TYR A 383 -27.51 -14.40 -11.67
CA TYR A 383 -26.11 -14.49 -11.25
C TYR A 383 -25.16 -13.97 -12.33
N PHE A 384 -23.92 -13.68 -11.96
CA PHE A 384 -22.86 -13.41 -12.92
C PHE A 384 -22.00 -14.68 -13.18
N ASP A 385 -21.29 -15.15 -12.18
CA ASP A 385 -20.32 -16.24 -12.26
C ASP A 385 -20.46 -17.30 -11.16
N THR A 386 -21.17 -16.97 -10.07
CA THR A 386 -21.24 -17.80 -8.88
C THR A 386 -22.61 -18.47 -8.77
N LEU A 387 -22.60 -19.80 -8.67
CA LEU A 387 -23.76 -20.65 -8.52
C LEU A 387 -23.89 -21.16 -7.09
N VAL A 388 -25.10 -21.24 -6.55
CA VAL A 388 -25.41 -21.94 -5.31
C VAL A 388 -26.25 -23.16 -5.64
N ILE A 389 -25.67 -24.32 -5.44
CA ILE A 389 -26.23 -25.63 -5.85
C ILE A 389 -26.59 -26.44 -4.62
N GLY A 390 -27.88 -26.83 -4.52
CA GLY A 390 -28.37 -27.74 -3.49
C GLY A 390 -28.20 -29.18 -3.88
N LEU A 391 -27.79 -30.01 -2.92
CA LEU A 391 -27.61 -31.44 -3.13
C LEU A 391 -28.97 -32.15 -3.19
N PRO A 392 -29.19 -33.08 -4.17
CA PRO A 392 -30.39 -33.91 -4.23
C PRO A 392 -30.39 -34.95 -3.11
N GLU A 393 -31.56 -35.51 -2.85
CA GLU A 393 -31.72 -36.60 -1.88
C GLU A 393 -30.80 -37.78 -2.20
N GLY A 394 -30.07 -38.27 -1.22
CA GLY A 394 -29.11 -39.37 -1.35
C GLY A 394 -27.67 -38.96 -1.69
N VAL A 395 -27.41 -37.68 -1.99
CA VAL A 395 -26.04 -37.15 -2.20
C VAL A 395 -25.59 -36.48 -0.92
N SER A 396 -24.48 -36.99 -0.32
CA SER A 396 -23.89 -36.34 0.86
C SER A 396 -22.85 -35.31 0.49
N MET A 397 -22.65 -34.29 1.35
CA MET A 397 -21.63 -33.28 1.19
C MET A 397 -20.22 -33.88 1.28
N GLU A 398 -20.01 -34.86 2.14
CA GLU A 398 -18.77 -35.59 2.30
C GLU A 398 -18.38 -36.32 1.00
N ARG A 399 -19.31 -37.01 0.36
CA ARG A 399 -19.06 -37.72 -0.92
C ARG A 399 -18.71 -36.74 -2.03
N LEU A 400 -19.45 -35.63 -2.14
CA LEU A 400 -19.11 -34.59 -3.11
C LEU A 400 -17.71 -33.99 -2.88
N ARG A 401 -17.38 -33.73 -1.61
CA ARG A 401 -16.06 -33.22 -1.24
C ARG A 401 -14.93 -34.22 -1.59
N GLU A 402 -15.13 -35.49 -1.27
CA GLU A 402 -14.17 -36.53 -1.57
C GLU A 402 -13.87 -36.59 -3.09
N VAL A 403 -14.91 -36.66 -3.92
CA VAL A 403 -14.74 -36.72 -5.39
C VAL A 403 -14.11 -35.42 -5.93
N ALA A 404 -14.46 -34.25 -5.40
CA ALA A 404 -13.87 -32.97 -5.80
C ALA A 404 -12.38 -32.93 -5.47
N LEU A 405 -11.97 -33.38 -4.27
CA LEU A 405 -10.57 -33.43 -3.86
C LEU A 405 -9.76 -34.43 -4.68
N ASP A 406 -10.33 -35.60 -5.01
CA ASP A 406 -9.70 -36.58 -5.91
C ASP A 406 -9.45 -35.97 -7.31
N CYS A 407 -10.32 -35.07 -7.76
CA CYS A 407 -10.16 -34.31 -8.99
C CYS A 407 -9.32 -33.04 -8.85
N ARG A 408 -8.74 -32.80 -7.67
CA ARG A 408 -7.97 -31.58 -7.33
C ARG A 408 -8.77 -30.28 -7.51
N ILE A 409 -10.02 -30.28 -7.04
CA ILE A 409 -10.94 -29.14 -7.10
C ILE A 409 -11.33 -28.71 -5.70
N ASN A 410 -11.31 -27.41 -5.46
CA ASN A 410 -11.85 -26.77 -4.26
C ASN A 410 -13.18 -26.09 -4.58
N LEU A 411 -14.23 -26.44 -3.81
CA LEU A 411 -15.55 -25.83 -3.86
C LEU A 411 -15.84 -25.08 -2.55
N ARG A 412 -16.80 -24.15 -2.56
CA ARG A 412 -17.29 -23.49 -1.34
C ARG A 412 -18.40 -24.33 -0.71
N TYR A 413 -18.16 -24.91 0.47
CA TYR A 413 -19.13 -25.71 1.21
C TYR A 413 -19.85 -24.86 2.26
N PHE A 414 -21.19 -24.76 2.18
CA PHE A 414 -21.98 -24.03 3.16
C PHE A 414 -22.30 -24.94 4.37
N THR A 415 -21.99 -24.46 5.57
CA THR A 415 -22.23 -25.21 6.82
C THR A 415 -23.68 -25.13 7.31
N CYS A 416 -24.44 -24.12 6.87
CA CYS A 416 -25.83 -23.87 7.30
C CYS A 416 -26.88 -24.63 6.50
N CYS A 417 -26.52 -25.28 5.37
CA CYS A 417 -27.43 -25.97 4.48
C CYS A 417 -26.69 -27.04 3.65
N THR A 418 -27.43 -27.90 2.98
CA THR A 418 -26.90 -28.91 2.04
C THR A 418 -26.63 -28.28 0.66
N CYS A 419 -25.81 -27.21 0.65
CA CYS A 419 -25.52 -26.46 -0.56
C CYS A 419 -24.00 -26.28 -0.76
N VAL A 420 -23.61 -26.13 -2.01
CA VAL A 420 -22.25 -25.83 -2.44
C VAL A 420 -22.22 -24.61 -3.35
N GLY A 421 -21.23 -23.76 -3.20
CA GLY A 421 -20.95 -22.62 -4.08
C GLY A 421 -19.92 -22.99 -5.13
N ILE A 422 -20.10 -22.52 -6.35
CA ILE A 422 -19.18 -22.72 -7.48
C ILE A 422 -19.02 -21.37 -8.17
N SER A 423 -17.81 -20.82 -8.15
CA SER A 423 -17.50 -19.55 -8.81
C SER A 423 -16.62 -19.81 -10.03
N ILE A 424 -17.12 -19.52 -11.22
CA ILE A 424 -16.39 -19.63 -12.50
C ILE A 424 -15.53 -18.38 -12.68
N ASP A 425 -14.33 -18.55 -13.23
CA ASP A 425 -13.40 -17.46 -13.44
C ASP A 425 -12.77 -17.44 -14.84
N GLU A 426 -11.84 -16.51 -15.06
CA GLU A 426 -11.20 -16.29 -16.34
C GLU A 426 -10.39 -17.51 -16.84
N THR A 427 -9.83 -18.29 -15.93
CA THR A 427 -8.96 -19.43 -16.24
C THR A 427 -9.72 -20.70 -16.59
N THR A 428 -11.00 -20.75 -16.29
CA THR A 428 -11.87 -21.90 -16.56
C THR A 428 -11.96 -22.23 -18.04
N LEU A 429 -11.72 -23.49 -18.40
CA LEU A 429 -11.80 -24.02 -19.77
C LEU A 429 -13.01 -24.93 -19.94
N PRO A 430 -13.43 -25.23 -21.20
CA PRO A 430 -14.47 -26.24 -21.46
C PRO A 430 -14.18 -27.62 -20.86
N SER A 431 -12.89 -28.03 -20.85
CA SER A 431 -12.47 -29.28 -20.18
C SER A 431 -12.75 -29.29 -18.68
N ASP A 432 -12.64 -28.16 -18.02
CA ASP A 432 -12.84 -28.03 -16.58
C ASP A 432 -14.32 -28.17 -16.24
N LEU A 433 -15.22 -27.68 -17.12
CA LEU A 433 -16.67 -27.92 -17.00
C LEU A 433 -17.00 -29.41 -17.10
N GLY A 434 -16.25 -30.18 -17.92
CA GLY A 434 -16.35 -31.62 -17.98
C GLY A 434 -15.95 -32.31 -16.69
N VAL A 435 -14.84 -31.84 -16.06
CA VAL A 435 -14.39 -32.36 -14.76
C VAL A 435 -15.40 -32.01 -13.67
N LEU A 436 -15.93 -30.78 -13.63
CA LEU A 436 -17.02 -30.41 -12.71
C LEU A 436 -18.26 -31.30 -12.94
N GLY A 437 -18.68 -31.50 -14.18
CA GLY A 437 -19.77 -32.41 -14.51
C GLY A 437 -19.55 -33.84 -14.01
N TYR A 438 -18.33 -34.35 -14.15
CA TYR A 438 -17.94 -35.65 -13.61
C TYR A 438 -18.03 -35.67 -12.07
N VAL A 439 -17.49 -34.68 -11.38
CA VAL A 439 -17.53 -34.58 -9.91
C VAL A 439 -18.96 -34.70 -9.39
N PHE A 440 -19.88 -33.94 -9.96
CA PHE A 440 -21.27 -33.94 -9.52
C PHE A 440 -22.04 -35.21 -9.95
N ALA A 441 -21.76 -35.76 -11.13
CA ALA A 441 -22.33 -37.01 -11.58
C ALA A 441 -21.88 -38.19 -10.73
N GLU A 442 -20.58 -38.33 -10.47
CA GLU A 442 -19.98 -39.39 -9.65
C GLU A 442 -20.52 -39.32 -8.20
N ALA A 443 -20.61 -38.11 -7.62
CA ALA A 443 -21.20 -37.93 -6.29
C ALA A 443 -22.69 -38.41 -6.22
N ALA A 444 -23.43 -38.30 -7.32
CA ALA A 444 -24.80 -38.72 -7.44
C ALA A 444 -24.96 -40.16 -7.94
N GLY A 445 -23.89 -40.91 -8.21
CA GLY A 445 -23.93 -42.25 -8.79
C GLY A 445 -24.55 -42.26 -10.19
N LYS A 446 -24.32 -41.22 -10.98
CA LYS A 446 -24.80 -41.02 -12.34
C LYS A 446 -23.67 -41.04 -13.37
N GLU A 447 -24.04 -41.25 -14.64
CA GLU A 447 -23.10 -41.12 -15.74
C GLU A 447 -22.67 -39.67 -15.94
N ALA A 448 -21.37 -39.47 -16.19
CA ALA A 448 -20.85 -38.14 -16.45
C ALA A 448 -21.40 -37.56 -17.77
N PRO A 449 -21.81 -36.31 -17.80
CA PRO A 449 -22.32 -35.70 -19.02
C PRO A 449 -21.20 -35.44 -20.01
N GLU A 450 -21.47 -35.64 -21.31
CA GLU A 450 -20.56 -35.17 -22.37
C GLU A 450 -20.60 -33.66 -22.45
N VAL A 451 -19.42 -33.05 -22.62
CA VAL A 451 -19.27 -31.60 -22.74
C VAL A 451 -18.81 -31.28 -24.16
N ASP A 452 -19.76 -30.94 -25.01
CA ASP A 452 -19.51 -30.55 -26.39
C ASP A 452 -20.08 -29.16 -26.67
N ASN A 453 -19.39 -28.39 -27.55
CA ASN A 453 -19.84 -27.11 -28.07
C ASN A 453 -20.29 -26.11 -26.97
N VAL A 454 -19.43 -25.91 -25.94
CA VAL A 454 -19.69 -24.94 -24.87
C VAL A 454 -19.76 -23.53 -25.44
N PRO A 455 -20.90 -22.83 -25.34
CA PRO A 455 -21.02 -21.47 -25.83
C PRO A 455 -20.16 -20.51 -25.02
N GLN A 456 -19.61 -19.48 -25.66
CA GLN A 456 -18.74 -18.51 -24.99
C GLN A 456 -19.40 -17.12 -24.77
N ASP A 457 -20.59 -16.92 -25.32
CA ASP A 457 -21.23 -15.60 -25.36
C ASP A 457 -22.74 -15.66 -25.03
N THR A 458 -23.22 -16.78 -24.56
CA THR A 458 -24.63 -16.92 -24.16
C THR A 458 -24.89 -16.20 -22.84
N LEU A 459 -25.89 -15.33 -22.85
CA LEU A 459 -26.30 -14.58 -21.67
C LEU A 459 -27.51 -15.25 -21.01
N TYR A 460 -27.34 -15.67 -19.78
CA TYR A 460 -28.41 -16.27 -18.93
C TYR A 460 -29.01 -15.24 -17.97
N VAL A 461 -28.41 -14.06 -17.86
CA VAL A 461 -28.91 -12.97 -17.03
C VAL A 461 -30.02 -12.19 -17.73
N ASP A 462 -31.06 -11.80 -16.98
CA ASP A 462 -32.19 -11.02 -17.49
C ASP A 462 -31.70 -9.70 -18.11
N LYS A 463 -32.30 -9.28 -19.23
CA LYS A 463 -31.95 -8.03 -19.93
C LYS A 463 -32.01 -6.79 -19.04
N LYS A 464 -32.87 -6.76 -18.05
CA LYS A 464 -33.00 -5.63 -17.11
C LYS A 464 -31.75 -5.38 -16.27
N TRP A 465 -30.90 -6.38 -16.08
CA TRP A 465 -29.64 -6.28 -15.34
C TRP A 465 -28.44 -5.94 -16.22
N GLN A 466 -28.60 -6.10 -17.54
CA GLN A 466 -27.48 -5.92 -18.47
C GLN A 466 -27.10 -4.44 -18.59
N ARG A 467 -25.80 -4.21 -18.52
CA ARG A 467 -25.23 -2.88 -18.78
C ARG A 467 -25.54 -2.42 -20.19
N THR A 468 -26.06 -1.20 -20.33
CA THR A 468 -26.32 -0.53 -21.60
C THR A 468 -25.39 0.66 -21.85
N SER A 469 -24.73 1.16 -20.80
CA SER A 469 -23.80 2.27 -20.90
C SER A 469 -22.46 1.82 -21.48
N ASP A 470 -21.87 2.65 -22.34
CA ASP A 470 -20.50 2.47 -22.83
C ASP A 470 -19.47 2.74 -21.73
N PHE A 471 -18.25 2.20 -21.89
CA PHE A 471 -17.11 2.41 -21.02
C PHE A 471 -15.81 2.21 -21.79
N LEU A 472 -14.72 2.82 -21.34
CA LEU A 472 -13.36 2.73 -21.88
C LEU A 472 -13.29 3.11 -23.37
N GLN A 473 -13.97 4.21 -23.74
CA GLN A 473 -13.97 4.71 -25.12
C GLN A 473 -12.75 5.58 -25.46
N HIS A 474 -11.91 5.93 -24.45
CA HIS A 474 -10.73 6.76 -24.65
C HIS A 474 -9.63 6.02 -25.43
N GLU A 475 -8.83 6.76 -26.18
CA GLU A 475 -7.82 6.24 -27.10
C GLU A 475 -6.86 5.24 -26.45
N VAL A 476 -6.44 5.48 -25.22
CA VAL A 476 -5.51 4.60 -24.47
C VAL A 476 -6.03 3.16 -24.28
N PHE A 477 -7.34 3.00 -24.16
CA PHE A 477 -7.99 1.69 -24.04
C PHE A 477 -8.35 1.04 -25.37
N ASN A 478 -8.01 1.70 -26.49
CA ASN A 478 -8.33 1.24 -27.85
C ASN A 478 -7.10 1.21 -28.77
N SER A 479 -5.87 1.29 -28.19
CA SER A 479 -4.63 1.43 -29.00
C SER A 479 -3.58 0.34 -28.73
N TYR A 480 -3.55 -0.32 -27.56
CA TYR A 480 -2.41 -1.14 -27.13
C TYR A 480 -2.78 -2.60 -26.90
N HIS A 481 -3.40 -3.24 -27.88
CA HIS A 481 -3.95 -4.60 -27.79
C HIS A 481 -2.96 -5.71 -28.19
N THR A 482 -1.80 -5.37 -28.75
CA THR A 482 -0.74 -6.35 -29.05
C THR A 482 0.37 -6.25 -27.99
N GLU A 483 1.10 -7.34 -27.76
CA GLU A 483 2.23 -7.33 -26.83
C GLU A 483 3.26 -6.24 -27.17
N THR A 484 3.57 -6.09 -28.47
CA THR A 484 4.54 -5.08 -28.93
C THR A 484 4.09 -3.65 -28.59
N GLU A 485 2.82 -3.34 -28.83
CA GLU A 485 2.28 -2.00 -28.56
C GLU A 485 2.21 -1.74 -27.07
N LEU A 486 1.73 -2.69 -26.27
CA LEU A 486 1.69 -2.56 -24.82
C LEU A 486 3.10 -2.40 -24.22
N MET A 487 4.07 -3.22 -24.62
CA MET A 487 5.45 -3.09 -24.14
C MET A 487 6.06 -1.73 -24.49
N ARG A 488 5.79 -1.20 -25.71
CA ARG A 488 6.23 0.15 -26.10
C ARG A 488 5.52 1.24 -25.31
N TYR A 489 4.24 1.06 -24.99
CA TYR A 489 3.51 2.00 -24.12
C TYR A 489 4.08 2.01 -22.71
N ILE A 490 4.26 0.84 -22.08
CA ILE A 490 4.89 0.72 -20.76
C ILE A 490 6.27 1.38 -20.76
N LYS A 491 7.09 1.12 -21.81
CA LYS A 491 8.44 1.72 -21.94
C LYS A 491 8.41 3.23 -22.14
N ARG A 492 7.39 3.76 -22.80
CA ARG A 492 7.19 5.21 -22.95
C ARG A 492 6.87 5.87 -21.60
N LEU A 493 6.15 5.17 -20.71
CA LEU A 493 5.84 5.65 -19.38
C LEU A 493 7.06 5.58 -18.47
N ASP A 494 7.77 4.44 -18.42
CA ASP A 494 8.91 4.26 -17.52
C ASP A 494 10.05 5.26 -17.75
N ARG A 495 10.21 5.75 -18.99
CA ARG A 495 11.19 6.81 -19.33
C ARG A 495 10.89 8.17 -18.69
N LYS A 496 9.69 8.37 -18.15
CA LYS A 496 9.27 9.61 -17.49
C LYS A 496 9.43 9.55 -15.98
N ASP A 497 9.96 8.45 -15.46
CA ASP A 497 10.01 8.14 -14.03
C ASP A 497 11.42 7.89 -13.54
N ILE A 498 11.74 8.40 -12.34
CA ILE A 498 12.92 8.00 -11.59
C ILE A 498 12.55 6.85 -10.64
N SER A 499 13.44 5.85 -10.61
CA SER A 499 13.39 4.70 -9.71
C SER A 499 14.80 4.39 -9.19
N LEU A 500 14.93 3.44 -8.25
CA LEU A 500 16.24 3.00 -7.77
C LEU A 500 17.14 2.38 -8.87
N ALA A 501 16.57 2.04 -10.02
CA ALA A 501 17.35 1.59 -11.18
C ALA A 501 18.07 2.75 -11.90
N HIS A 502 17.75 4.02 -11.58
CA HIS A 502 18.39 5.21 -12.13
C HIS A 502 19.41 5.83 -11.18
N SER A 503 19.02 5.99 -9.92
CA SER A 503 19.82 6.66 -8.89
C SER A 503 19.33 6.31 -7.50
N MET A 504 20.10 6.62 -6.49
CA MET A 504 19.65 6.59 -5.10
C MET A 504 18.38 7.44 -4.92
N ILE A 505 17.45 6.95 -4.12
CA ILE A 505 16.27 7.67 -3.66
C ILE A 505 16.40 7.86 -2.14
N SER A 506 16.98 8.96 -1.71
CA SER A 506 17.40 9.22 -0.33
C SER A 506 16.31 9.82 0.55
N LEU A 507 15.15 9.21 0.57
CA LEU A 507 13.99 9.70 1.32
C LEU A 507 14.04 9.32 2.81
N GLY A 508 14.30 10.28 3.68
CA GLY A 508 14.11 10.07 5.13
C GLY A 508 12.62 10.25 5.52
N SER A 509 12.18 9.58 6.42
CA SER A 509 12.21 8.28 7.05
C SER A 509 11.52 7.22 6.20
N CYS A 510 12.06 6.90 5.07
CA CYS A 510 11.57 5.83 4.23
C CYS A 510 12.74 5.10 3.58
N THR A 511 13.15 4.00 4.17
CA THR A 511 14.24 3.18 3.67
C THR A 511 13.94 2.69 2.25
N MET A 512 14.66 3.23 1.27
CA MET A 512 14.54 2.88 -0.15
C MET A 512 15.77 2.10 -0.57
N LYS A 513 15.74 0.78 -0.43
CA LYS A 513 16.83 -0.11 -0.87
C LYS A 513 16.45 -0.85 -2.14
N LEU A 514 17.42 -1.00 -3.04
CA LEU A 514 17.22 -1.83 -4.23
C LEU A 514 17.18 -3.30 -3.82
N ASN A 515 16.11 -3.96 -4.20
CA ASN A 515 15.88 -5.37 -3.90
C ASN A 515 16.82 -6.26 -4.70
N ALA A 516 17.27 -7.36 -4.08
CA ALA A 516 17.95 -8.40 -4.80
C ALA A 516 16.96 -9.17 -5.71
N ALA A 517 17.41 -9.49 -6.91
CA ALA A 517 16.57 -10.23 -7.86
C ALA A 517 16.16 -11.61 -7.35
N SER A 518 17.05 -12.28 -6.60
CA SER A 518 16.79 -13.59 -6.00
C SER A 518 15.68 -13.60 -4.95
N GLU A 519 15.40 -12.48 -4.29
CA GLU A 519 14.29 -12.36 -3.34
C GLU A 519 12.92 -12.46 -4.02
N LEU A 520 12.84 -12.20 -5.32
CA LEU A 520 11.61 -12.18 -6.11
C LEU A 520 11.28 -13.53 -6.79
N PHE A 521 12.14 -14.55 -6.71
CA PHE A 521 11.96 -15.82 -7.44
C PHE A 521 10.64 -16.52 -7.16
N ALA A 522 10.17 -16.50 -5.93
CA ALA A 522 8.92 -17.15 -5.56
C ALA A 522 7.67 -16.36 -5.96
N LEU A 523 7.79 -15.06 -6.28
CA LEU A 523 6.64 -14.19 -6.57
C LEU A 523 5.86 -14.63 -7.81
N SER A 524 6.56 -15.12 -8.84
CA SER A 524 5.96 -15.63 -10.08
C SER A 524 5.81 -17.15 -10.11
N ASN A 525 6.11 -17.83 -9.00
CA ASN A 525 5.95 -19.28 -8.90
C ASN A 525 4.48 -19.65 -8.69
N PRO A 526 3.84 -20.46 -9.57
CA PRO A 526 2.43 -20.82 -9.43
C PRO A 526 2.06 -21.49 -8.10
N TYR A 527 3.00 -22.19 -7.47
CA TYR A 527 2.81 -22.83 -6.18
C TYR A 527 2.76 -21.84 -5.00
N PHE A 528 3.05 -20.57 -5.25
CA PHE A 528 2.80 -19.44 -4.33
C PHE A 528 1.73 -18.50 -4.90
N ALA A 529 1.81 -18.17 -6.19
CA ALA A 529 0.95 -17.16 -6.80
C ALA A 529 -0.53 -17.58 -6.92
N ASN A 530 -0.80 -18.87 -7.27
CA ASN A 530 -2.15 -19.31 -7.65
C ASN A 530 -2.86 -20.07 -6.52
N ILE A 531 -2.62 -19.71 -5.26
CA ILE A 531 -3.27 -20.35 -4.11
C ILE A 531 -4.36 -19.44 -3.55
N HIS A 532 -5.56 -20.01 -3.42
CA HIS A 532 -6.70 -19.31 -2.83
C HIS A 532 -6.52 -19.17 -1.30
N PRO A 533 -6.87 -18.00 -0.67
CA PRO A 533 -6.68 -17.77 0.77
C PRO A 533 -7.47 -18.72 1.68
N TYR A 534 -8.51 -19.35 1.15
CA TYR A 534 -9.34 -20.33 1.88
C TYR A 534 -9.11 -21.76 1.42
N ALA A 535 -8.01 -22.04 0.71
CA ALA A 535 -7.62 -23.42 0.42
C ALA A 535 -7.44 -24.21 1.73
N PRO A 536 -7.79 -25.53 1.75
CA PRO A 536 -7.57 -26.40 2.89
C PRO A 536 -6.13 -26.41 3.40
N GLU A 537 -5.95 -26.62 4.70
CA GLU A 537 -4.62 -26.52 5.35
C GLU A 537 -3.60 -27.50 4.79
N ASP A 538 -4.03 -28.72 4.48
CA ASP A 538 -3.19 -29.74 3.86
C ASP A 538 -2.74 -29.44 2.43
N GLN A 539 -3.27 -28.37 1.82
CA GLN A 539 -2.90 -27.89 0.48
C GLN A 539 -1.91 -26.72 0.54
N VAL A 540 -1.65 -26.13 1.71
CA VAL A 540 -0.89 -24.89 1.88
C VAL A 540 0.23 -25.01 2.92
N GLU A 541 0.72 -26.23 3.15
CA GLU A 541 1.73 -26.52 4.19
C GLU A 541 3.02 -25.70 3.98
N GLY A 542 3.47 -25.51 2.74
CA GLY A 542 4.65 -24.70 2.44
C GLY A 542 4.45 -23.22 2.72
N TYR A 543 3.25 -22.68 2.46
CA TYR A 543 2.91 -21.31 2.82
C TYR A 543 2.86 -21.12 4.35
N THR A 544 2.19 -22.05 5.04
CA THR A 544 2.05 -21.98 6.50
C THR A 544 3.42 -22.04 7.17
N GLU A 545 4.30 -22.95 6.75
CA GLU A 545 5.66 -23.06 7.27
C GLU A 545 6.46 -21.76 7.03
N MET A 546 6.39 -21.19 5.85
CA MET A 546 7.07 -19.92 5.53
C MET A 546 6.53 -18.76 6.40
N ILE A 547 5.21 -18.65 6.56
CA ILE A 547 4.54 -17.60 7.33
C ILE A 547 4.89 -17.74 8.83
N ASP A 548 4.83 -18.95 9.38
CA ASP A 548 5.13 -19.21 10.80
C ASP A 548 6.59 -18.89 11.11
N ASN A 549 7.53 -19.36 10.25
CA ASN A 549 8.94 -19.02 10.38
C ASN A 549 9.17 -17.51 10.28
N LEU A 550 8.55 -16.83 9.33
CA LEU A 550 8.67 -15.37 9.19
C LEU A 550 8.16 -14.65 10.44
N ALA A 551 7.01 -15.06 10.97
CA ALA A 551 6.43 -14.48 12.19
C ALA A 551 7.38 -14.67 13.38
N GLU A 552 7.99 -15.85 13.51
CA GLU A 552 8.99 -16.14 14.54
C GLU A 552 10.25 -15.27 14.39
N TYR A 553 10.80 -15.15 13.17
CA TYR A 553 11.98 -14.33 12.91
C TYR A 553 11.72 -12.85 13.25
N LEU A 554 10.57 -12.31 12.85
CA LEU A 554 10.21 -10.92 13.16
C LEU A 554 10.01 -10.71 14.66
N ALA A 555 9.39 -11.64 15.37
CA ALA A 555 9.28 -11.60 16.84
C ALA A 555 10.66 -11.55 17.50
N LYS A 556 11.58 -12.45 17.12
CA LYS A 556 12.95 -12.50 17.64
C LYS A 556 13.75 -11.22 17.33
N ILE A 557 13.67 -10.73 16.09
CA ILE A 557 14.36 -9.49 15.67
C ILE A 557 13.88 -8.29 16.51
N THR A 558 12.60 -8.22 16.78
CA THR A 558 11.99 -7.10 17.53
C THR A 558 12.00 -7.30 19.05
N GLY A 559 12.37 -8.48 19.54
CA GLY A 559 12.42 -8.81 20.96
C GLY A 559 11.03 -9.03 21.60
N PHE A 560 10.08 -9.52 20.82
CA PHE A 560 8.70 -9.77 21.21
C PHE A 560 8.35 -11.28 21.21
N ASP A 561 7.14 -11.60 21.70
CA ASP A 561 6.69 -12.97 21.92
C ASP A 561 5.76 -13.49 20.80
N ALA A 562 5.09 -12.59 20.07
CA ALA A 562 4.16 -12.97 19.01
C ALA A 562 4.09 -11.93 17.91
N THR A 563 3.79 -12.40 16.68
CA THR A 563 3.65 -11.55 15.47
C THR A 563 2.35 -11.87 14.75
N SER A 564 1.64 -10.83 14.26
CA SER A 564 0.57 -10.98 13.28
C SER A 564 0.99 -10.38 11.96
N LEU A 565 0.90 -11.16 10.88
CA LEU A 565 1.19 -10.76 9.51
C LEU A 565 -0.06 -10.28 8.75
N GLN A 566 -1.19 -10.14 9.44
CA GLN A 566 -2.45 -9.74 8.81
C GLN A 566 -2.47 -8.28 8.32
N PRO A 567 -1.87 -7.28 9.00
CA PRO A 567 -1.92 -5.90 8.53
C PRO A 567 -1.18 -5.72 7.20
N ASN A 568 -1.86 -5.13 6.22
CA ASN A 568 -1.41 -5.00 4.83
C ASN A 568 -0.89 -3.59 4.47
N SER A 569 -0.48 -2.82 5.47
CA SER A 569 0.31 -1.58 5.34
C SER A 569 0.86 -1.15 6.70
N GLY A 570 1.83 -0.23 6.74
CA GLY A 570 2.33 0.35 7.98
C GLY A 570 1.22 1.01 8.80
N ALA A 571 0.41 1.84 8.16
CA ALA A 571 -0.74 2.49 8.82
C ALA A 571 -1.80 1.48 9.33
N SER A 572 -2.01 0.36 8.61
CA SER A 572 -2.83 -0.76 9.11
C SER A 572 -2.19 -1.41 10.34
N GLY A 573 -0.86 -1.57 10.35
CA GLY A 573 -0.11 -2.04 11.52
C GLY A 573 -0.25 -1.11 12.72
N GLU A 574 -0.15 0.21 12.51
CA GLU A 574 -0.38 1.21 13.56
C GLU A 574 -1.77 1.06 14.17
N TYR A 575 -2.80 1.04 13.33
CA TYR A 575 -4.18 0.84 13.75
C TYR A 575 -4.35 -0.46 14.53
N THR A 576 -3.77 -1.55 14.02
CA THR A 576 -3.88 -2.89 14.62
C THR A 576 -3.21 -2.94 16.00
N GLY A 577 -2.03 -2.35 16.16
CA GLY A 577 -1.34 -2.29 17.44
C GLY A 577 -2.12 -1.49 18.47
N LEU A 578 -2.65 -0.33 18.11
CA LEU A 578 -3.50 0.47 18.99
C LEU A 578 -4.82 -0.23 19.33
N ARG A 579 -5.42 -0.94 18.36
CA ARG A 579 -6.62 -1.72 18.58
C ARG A 579 -6.36 -2.91 19.55
N THR A 580 -5.21 -3.56 19.42
CA THR A 580 -4.76 -4.62 20.32
C THR A 580 -4.61 -4.09 21.75
N ILE A 581 -3.97 -2.93 21.94
CA ILE A 581 -3.87 -2.26 23.24
C ILE A 581 -5.26 -1.96 23.81
N ARG A 582 -6.16 -1.40 23.00
CA ARG A 582 -7.51 -1.07 23.44
C ARG A 582 -8.27 -2.29 23.92
N THR A 583 -8.26 -3.37 23.12
CA THR A 583 -8.94 -4.63 23.50
C THR A 583 -8.36 -5.24 24.77
N TYR A 584 -7.04 -5.18 24.94
CA TYR A 584 -6.38 -5.59 26.16
C TYR A 584 -6.85 -4.77 27.37
N LEU A 585 -6.82 -3.44 27.30
CA LEU A 585 -7.26 -2.56 28.38
C LEU A 585 -8.74 -2.77 28.72
N GLU A 586 -9.60 -2.96 27.71
CA GLU A 586 -11.01 -3.32 27.91
C GLU A 586 -11.14 -4.66 28.66
N SER A 587 -10.33 -5.67 28.31
CA SER A 587 -10.36 -7.01 28.93
C SER A 587 -9.99 -7.04 30.40
N ILE A 588 -9.14 -6.09 30.83
CA ILE A 588 -8.73 -5.94 32.25
C ILE A 588 -9.52 -4.86 32.99
N GLY A 589 -10.66 -4.40 32.42
CA GLY A 589 -11.52 -3.39 33.04
C GLY A 589 -10.99 -1.96 33.02
N GLN A 590 -9.98 -1.66 32.19
CA GLN A 590 -9.38 -0.33 32.04
C GLN A 590 -9.76 0.37 30.73
N GLY A 591 -10.89 0.04 30.13
CA GLY A 591 -11.39 0.63 28.90
C GLY A 591 -11.68 2.15 28.96
N HIS A 592 -11.61 2.76 30.16
CA HIS A 592 -11.70 4.22 30.34
C HIS A 592 -10.44 4.96 29.92
N ARG A 593 -9.31 4.27 29.71
CA ARG A 593 -8.06 4.87 29.27
C ARG A 593 -8.17 5.18 27.78
N ASP A 594 -8.23 6.45 27.43
CA ASP A 594 -8.53 6.94 26.07
C ASP A 594 -7.52 7.98 25.54
N VAL A 595 -6.38 8.16 26.24
CA VAL A 595 -5.35 9.13 25.87
C VAL A 595 -4.11 8.43 25.31
N VAL A 596 -3.63 8.91 24.16
CA VAL A 596 -2.34 8.51 23.56
C VAL A 596 -1.39 9.70 23.58
N ILE A 597 -0.22 9.50 24.19
CA ILE A 597 0.87 10.49 24.21
C ILE A 597 1.69 10.36 22.94
N LEU A 598 2.01 11.47 22.30
CA LEU A 598 2.73 11.54 21.02
C LEU A 598 3.81 12.63 21.06
N PRO A 599 5.07 12.37 20.67
CA PRO A 599 6.04 13.43 20.42
C PRO A 599 5.60 14.34 19.25
N ALA A 600 5.99 15.61 19.32
CA ALA A 600 5.70 16.57 18.23
C ALA A 600 6.33 16.14 16.89
N SER A 601 7.45 15.40 16.95
CA SER A 601 8.16 14.81 15.82
C SER A 601 7.45 13.60 15.19
N ALA A 602 6.39 13.04 15.82
CA ALA A 602 5.71 11.85 15.32
C ALA A 602 5.20 12.02 13.88
N HIS A 603 5.34 10.97 13.08
CA HIS A 603 4.80 10.93 11.71
C HIS A 603 3.29 11.20 11.73
N GLY A 604 2.76 11.85 10.68
CA GLY A 604 1.34 12.23 10.61
C GLY A 604 0.36 11.07 10.67
N THR A 605 0.78 9.84 10.32
CA THR A 605 -0.04 8.62 10.44
C THR A 605 -0.31 8.23 11.90
N ASN A 606 0.61 8.49 12.83
CA ASN A 606 0.46 8.11 14.23
C ASN A 606 -0.76 8.79 14.89
N PRO A 607 -0.91 10.14 14.90
CA PRO A 607 -2.10 10.77 15.44
C PRO A 607 -3.37 10.39 14.66
N ALA A 608 -3.30 10.19 13.35
CA ALA A 608 -4.45 9.74 12.55
C ALA A 608 -4.91 8.34 12.97
N SER A 609 -4.00 7.39 13.15
CA SER A 609 -4.28 6.03 13.63
C SER A 609 -4.85 6.02 15.05
N ALA A 610 -4.33 6.87 15.94
CA ALA A 610 -4.84 7.00 17.31
C ALA A 610 -6.30 7.47 17.32
N VAL A 611 -6.61 8.53 16.56
CA VAL A 611 -7.99 9.04 16.45
C VAL A 611 -8.92 8.00 15.83
N GLN A 612 -8.48 7.26 14.80
CA GLN A 612 -9.29 6.19 14.21
C GLN A 612 -9.57 5.03 15.18
N CYS A 613 -8.70 4.79 16.16
CA CYS A 613 -8.96 3.85 17.26
C CYS A 613 -9.84 4.44 18.37
N GLY A 614 -10.33 5.68 18.22
CA GLY A 614 -11.18 6.36 19.21
C GLY A 614 -10.40 6.93 20.39
N TYR A 615 -9.09 7.14 20.24
CA TYR A 615 -8.25 7.76 21.26
C TYR A 615 -8.18 9.28 21.10
N LYS A 616 -7.91 9.96 22.20
CA LYS A 616 -7.51 11.38 22.24
C LYS A 616 -6.00 11.47 22.17
N THR A 617 -5.48 12.44 21.46
CA THR A 617 -4.03 12.64 21.33
C THR A 617 -3.55 13.79 22.20
N VAL A 618 -2.44 13.58 22.91
CA VAL A 618 -1.73 14.61 23.68
C VAL A 618 -0.31 14.71 23.13
N ILE A 619 0.05 15.89 22.65
CA ILE A 619 1.35 16.12 22.00
C ILE A 619 2.34 16.64 23.04
N VAL A 620 3.51 16.01 23.11
CA VAL A 620 4.66 16.43 23.93
C VAL A 620 5.66 17.16 23.05
N LYS A 621 6.22 18.25 23.57
CA LYS A 621 7.20 19.08 22.86
C LYS A 621 8.52 18.36 22.61
N THR A 622 9.30 18.94 21.70
CA THR A 622 10.68 18.56 21.42
C THR A 622 11.61 19.59 22.05
N ASP A 623 12.71 19.13 22.66
CA ASP A 623 13.77 20.01 23.18
C ASP A 623 14.64 20.60 22.05
N GLU A 624 15.57 21.47 22.38
CA GLU A 624 16.48 22.13 21.42
C GLU A 624 17.42 21.13 20.70
N ARG A 625 17.60 19.92 21.23
CA ARG A 625 18.45 18.87 20.66
C ARG A 625 17.69 17.87 19.81
N GLY A 626 16.38 18.03 19.70
CA GLY A 626 15.51 17.13 18.94
C GLY A 626 14.98 15.92 19.73
N ASN A 627 15.21 15.84 21.04
CA ASN A 627 14.64 14.79 21.89
C ASN A 627 13.24 15.16 22.38
N VAL A 628 12.53 14.21 22.97
CA VAL A 628 11.31 14.48 23.74
C VAL A 628 11.65 15.37 24.94
N ASP A 629 10.97 16.51 25.06
CA ASP A 629 11.13 17.41 26.20
C ASP A 629 10.67 16.71 27.47
N TRP A 630 11.62 16.36 28.35
CA TRP A 630 11.37 15.59 29.56
C TRP A 630 10.43 16.30 30.54
N ASP A 631 10.57 17.61 30.71
CA ASP A 631 9.77 18.37 31.66
C ASP A 631 8.31 18.46 31.16
N ASP A 632 8.10 18.75 29.89
CA ASP A 632 6.76 18.72 29.29
C ASP A 632 6.17 17.30 29.33
N PHE A 633 6.96 16.27 29.05
CA PHE A 633 6.53 14.87 29.14
C PHE A 633 6.04 14.49 30.54
N MET A 634 6.78 14.89 31.59
CA MET A 634 6.38 14.64 32.98
C MET A 634 5.11 15.39 33.34
N VAL A 635 4.96 16.65 32.90
CA VAL A 635 3.72 17.44 33.10
C VAL A 635 2.52 16.78 32.42
N GLN A 636 2.66 16.37 31.15
CA GLN A 636 1.55 15.77 30.39
C GLN A 636 1.18 14.38 30.94
N THR A 637 2.17 13.56 31.31
CA THR A 637 1.91 12.23 31.87
C THR A 637 1.27 12.30 33.26
N GLU A 638 1.62 13.25 34.09
CA GLU A 638 0.97 13.43 35.40
C GLU A 638 -0.45 13.97 35.25
N ALA A 639 -0.68 14.93 34.32
CA ALA A 639 -2.01 15.49 34.05
C ALA A 639 -3.02 14.45 33.55
N HIS A 640 -2.55 13.44 32.83
CA HIS A 640 -3.38 12.40 32.20
C HIS A 640 -3.19 10.99 32.78
N LYS A 641 -2.53 10.85 33.92
CA LYS A 641 -2.07 9.58 34.51
C LYS A 641 -3.10 8.46 34.47
N ASP A 642 -4.32 8.73 34.89
CA ASP A 642 -5.39 7.73 34.95
C ASP A 642 -6.08 7.48 33.59
N GLN A 643 -5.77 8.26 32.56
CA GLN A 643 -6.37 8.21 31.23
C GLN A 643 -5.42 7.66 30.15
N ILE A 644 -4.11 7.58 30.43
CA ILE A 644 -3.14 7.15 29.43
C ILE A 644 -3.39 5.68 29.07
N ALA A 645 -3.73 5.45 27.80
CA ALA A 645 -3.80 4.13 27.20
C ALA A 645 -2.45 3.71 26.63
N ALA A 646 -1.78 4.62 25.92
CA ALA A 646 -0.50 4.35 25.29
C ALA A 646 0.35 5.61 25.08
N MET A 647 1.64 5.41 24.83
CA MET A 647 2.53 6.33 24.14
C MET A 647 2.87 5.73 22.78
N MET A 648 2.79 6.51 21.70
CA MET A 648 3.36 6.13 20.39
C MET A 648 4.64 6.91 20.14
N ILE A 649 5.73 6.21 19.90
CA ILE A 649 7.05 6.80 19.66
C ILE A 649 7.76 6.12 18.50
N THR A 650 8.35 6.91 17.60
CA THR A 650 9.26 6.41 16.55
C THR A 650 10.68 6.37 17.12
N TYR A 651 11.40 5.25 16.93
CA TYR A 651 12.76 5.11 17.46
C TYR A 651 13.69 4.38 16.47
N PRO A 652 14.91 4.91 16.20
CA PRO A 652 15.34 6.27 16.55
C PRO A 652 14.33 7.29 16.04
N SER A 653 14.36 8.52 16.62
CA SER A 653 13.37 9.54 16.29
C SER A 653 13.47 9.97 14.82
N THR A 654 12.39 10.55 14.27
CA THR A 654 12.40 11.15 12.93
C THR A 654 13.36 12.33 12.78
N HIS A 655 14.00 12.77 13.87
CA HIS A 655 15.13 13.71 13.85
C HIS A 655 16.47 13.05 13.49
N GLY A 656 16.50 11.73 13.25
CA GLY A 656 17.70 10.97 12.93
C GLY A 656 18.60 10.70 14.13
N ILE A 657 18.07 10.73 15.35
CA ILE A 657 18.86 10.59 16.59
C ILE A 657 18.27 9.52 17.54
N PHE A 658 19.14 8.89 18.30
CA PHE A 658 18.78 7.99 19.39
C PHE A 658 18.62 8.78 20.68
N GLU A 659 17.41 8.84 21.22
CA GLU A 659 17.13 9.47 22.51
C GLU A 659 17.75 8.66 23.65
N THR A 660 18.49 9.34 24.53
CA THR A 660 19.24 8.68 25.60
C THR A 660 18.38 8.18 26.77
N ASN A 661 17.22 8.80 26.97
CA ASN A 661 16.29 8.52 28.07
C ASN A 661 15.07 7.70 27.65
N ILE A 662 15.16 6.99 26.53
CA ILE A 662 14.02 6.21 25.97
C ILE A 662 13.47 5.17 26.99
N ILE A 663 14.34 4.51 27.76
CA ILE A 663 13.94 3.53 28.77
C ILE A 663 13.12 4.20 29.87
N ASP A 664 13.52 5.40 30.32
CA ASP A 664 12.80 6.15 31.36
C ASP A 664 11.43 6.64 30.85
N LEU A 665 11.35 7.03 29.55
CA LEU A 665 10.08 7.37 28.91
C LEU A 665 9.12 6.17 28.91
N CYS A 666 9.60 4.99 28.51
CA CYS A 666 8.82 3.74 28.54
C CYS A 666 8.35 3.40 29.97
N GLN A 667 9.27 3.43 30.94
CA GLN A 667 8.95 3.11 32.33
C GLN A 667 7.89 4.07 32.90
N ARG A 668 7.99 5.37 32.61
CA ARG A 668 6.99 6.35 33.07
C ARG A 668 5.59 6.05 32.55
N ILE A 669 5.46 5.61 31.30
CA ILE A 669 4.16 5.23 30.74
C ILE A 669 3.61 3.98 31.44
N HIS A 670 4.45 2.97 31.70
CA HIS A 670 4.06 1.77 32.45
C HIS A 670 3.65 2.12 33.89
N ASP A 671 4.36 3.03 34.56
CA ASP A 671 4.00 3.52 35.90
C ASP A 671 2.63 4.23 35.93
N CYS A 672 2.21 4.81 34.80
CA CYS A 672 0.86 5.36 34.62
C CYS A 672 -0.18 4.28 34.25
N GLY A 673 0.22 3.02 34.04
CA GLY A 673 -0.66 1.92 33.61
C GLY A 673 -0.96 1.87 32.12
N GLY A 674 -0.26 2.67 31.30
CA GLY A 674 -0.34 2.67 29.84
C GLY A 674 0.58 1.64 29.19
N GLN A 675 0.48 1.49 27.88
CA GLN A 675 1.32 0.63 27.05
C GLN A 675 2.24 1.46 26.15
N VAL A 676 3.38 0.92 25.75
CA VAL A 676 4.32 1.60 24.84
C VAL A 676 4.22 0.98 23.46
N TYR A 677 3.78 1.82 22.52
CA TYR A 677 3.76 1.50 21.10
C TYR A 677 4.98 2.12 20.42
N MET A 678 5.87 1.30 19.85
CA MET A 678 7.01 1.78 19.08
C MET A 678 6.72 1.67 17.58
N ASP A 679 6.81 2.80 16.87
CA ASP A 679 6.76 2.84 15.42
C ASP A 679 8.06 2.29 14.84
N GLY A 680 7.98 1.15 14.15
CA GLY A 680 9.11 0.44 13.58
C GLY A 680 9.50 0.86 12.16
N ALA A 681 9.06 2.03 11.70
CA ALA A 681 9.47 2.57 10.39
C ALA A 681 11.00 2.70 10.27
N ASN A 682 11.69 2.97 11.39
CA ASN A 682 13.14 3.18 11.47
C ASN A 682 13.93 1.94 11.93
N MET A 683 13.37 0.72 11.74
CA MET A 683 14.06 -0.52 12.10
C MET A 683 15.41 -0.72 11.39
N ASN A 684 15.63 -0.05 10.25
CA ASN A 684 16.92 -0.10 9.54
C ASN A 684 18.10 0.41 10.40
N ALA A 685 17.81 1.15 11.46
CA ALA A 685 18.79 1.59 12.46
C ALA A 685 18.77 0.75 13.74
N GLN A 686 18.08 -0.38 13.82
CA GLN A 686 17.97 -1.13 15.07
C GLN A 686 18.44 -2.59 14.97
N VAL A 687 18.18 -3.24 13.84
CA VAL A 687 18.35 -4.69 13.69
C VAL A 687 19.77 -5.14 14.06
N GLY A 688 19.87 -6.05 15.02
CA GLY A 688 21.13 -6.62 15.49
C GLY A 688 21.92 -5.78 16.49
N TYR A 689 21.52 -4.52 16.76
CA TYR A 689 22.17 -3.63 17.74
C TYR A 689 21.28 -3.27 18.92
N THR A 690 19.99 -3.13 18.68
CA THR A 690 18.95 -2.93 19.69
C THR A 690 17.63 -3.50 19.16
N ASN A 691 16.58 -3.50 19.98
CA ASN A 691 15.24 -3.81 19.51
C ASN A 691 14.15 -3.19 20.41
N PRO A 692 12.92 -3.03 19.89
CA PRO A 692 11.81 -2.44 20.63
C PRO A 692 11.49 -3.14 21.96
N GLY A 693 11.47 -4.48 21.97
CA GLY A 693 11.18 -5.27 23.18
C GLY A 693 12.21 -5.06 24.29
N PHE A 694 13.50 -5.01 23.96
CA PHE A 694 14.59 -4.74 24.90
C PHE A 694 14.51 -3.32 25.46
N ILE A 695 14.17 -2.32 24.63
CA ILE A 695 14.01 -0.92 25.04
C ILE A 695 12.83 -0.74 26.01
N GLY A 696 11.82 -1.58 25.96
CA GLY A 696 10.66 -1.51 26.85
C GLY A 696 9.32 -1.26 26.14
N ALA A 697 9.25 -1.41 24.82
CA ALA A 697 7.99 -1.35 24.10
C ALA A 697 7.14 -2.61 24.34
N ASP A 698 5.82 -2.47 24.19
CA ASP A 698 4.84 -3.56 24.32
C ASP A 698 4.32 -4.01 22.95
N VAL A 699 4.31 -3.09 21.99
CA VAL A 699 3.88 -3.31 20.60
C VAL A 699 4.81 -2.57 19.66
N CYS A 700 5.13 -3.20 18.53
CA CYS A 700 5.79 -2.54 17.41
C CYS A 700 5.15 -2.98 16.09
N HIS A 701 4.84 -2.04 15.18
CA HIS A 701 4.62 -2.42 13.80
C HIS A 701 5.91 -2.33 13.00
N LEU A 702 5.99 -3.13 11.95
CA LEU A 702 7.08 -3.06 10.98
C LEU A 702 6.55 -2.61 9.62
N ASN A 703 7.42 -1.98 8.84
CA ASN A 703 7.17 -1.71 7.44
C ASN A 703 8.08 -2.64 6.61
N LEU A 704 7.54 -3.78 6.16
CA LEU A 704 8.37 -4.74 5.40
C LEU A 704 8.82 -4.18 4.06
N HIS A 705 8.08 -3.19 3.53
CA HIS A 705 8.44 -2.43 2.32
C HIS A 705 9.47 -1.30 2.56
N LYS A 706 10.15 -1.32 3.71
CA LYS A 706 11.28 -0.46 4.09
C LYS A 706 12.50 -1.34 4.45
N THR A 707 12.75 -1.55 5.73
CA THR A 707 13.89 -2.31 6.27
C THR A 707 14.01 -3.73 5.69
N PHE A 708 12.88 -4.41 5.46
CA PHE A 708 12.84 -5.84 5.09
C PHE A 708 12.58 -6.09 3.60
N ALA A 709 12.96 -5.15 2.76
CA ALA A 709 13.17 -5.30 1.33
C ALA A 709 11.94 -5.61 0.44
N ILE A 710 10.70 -5.61 0.93
CA ILE A 710 9.56 -5.63 0.01
C ILE A 710 9.61 -4.37 -0.85
N PRO A 711 9.46 -4.44 -2.18
CA PRO A 711 9.51 -3.30 -3.07
C PRO A 711 8.48 -2.23 -2.70
N HIS A 712 8.87 -0.97 -2.79
CA HIS A 712 7.95 0.14 -2.47
C HIS A 712 6.84 0.30 -3.52
N GLY A 713 7.07 -0.08 -4.78
CA GLY A 713 6.06 -0.23 -5.85
C GLY A 713 5.31 1.04 -6.23
N GLY A 714 5.90 2.22 -6.03
CA GLY A 714 5.22 3.49 -6.28
C GLY A 714 4.13 3.86 -5.26
N GLY A 715 4.10 3.15 -4.12
CA GLY A 715 3.13 3.34 -3.04
C GLY A 715 2.39 2.04 -2.66
N GLY A 716 3.08 0.93 -2.73
CA GLY A 716 2.66 -0.44 -2.43
C GLY A 716 3.05 -1.40 -3.54
N PRO A 717 3.28 -2.67 -3.15
CA PRO A 717 2.55 -3.44 -2.12
C PRO A 717 2.95 -3.11 -0.68
N GLY A 718 1.95 -2.76 0.15
CA GLY A 718 2.15 -2.52 1.57
C GLY A 718 2.09 -3.81 2.39
N VAL A 719 2.94 -3.92 3.43
CA VAL A 719 2.87 -4.96 4.46
C VAL A 719 3.35 -4.35 5.79
N GLY A 720 2.57 -4.52 6.85
CA GLY A 720 2.82 -3.87 8.14
C GLY A 720 2.54 -4.78 9.33
N PRO A 721 3.26 -5.90 9.51
CA PRO A 721 3.03 -6.80 10.63
C PRO A 721 3.20 -6.10 11.97
N ILE A 722 2.52 -6.60 13.00
CA ILE A 722 2.73 -6.17 14.38
C ILE A 722 3.34 -7.28 15.21
N CYS A 723 4.30 -6.89 16.05
CA CYS A 723 4.94 -7.75 17.04
C CYS A 723 4.56 -7.24 18.44
N VAL A 724 4.25 -8.15 19.36
CA VAL A 724 3.70 -7.81 20.67
C VAL A 724 4.27 -8.67 21.79
N ARG A 725 4.24 -8.14 23.02
CA ARG A 725 4.52 -8.93 24.24
C ARG A 725 3.42 -9.94 24.52
N ALA A 726 3.76 -10.98 25.28
CA ALA A 726 2.91 -12.13 25.61
C ALA A 726 1.51 -11.73 26.12
N HIS A 727 1.39 -10.70 26.95
CA HIS A 727 0.09 -10.27 27.51
C HIS A 727 -0.86 -9.67 26.45
N LEU A 728 -0.33 -9.18 25.33
CA LEU A 728 -1.08 -8.64 24.21
C LEU A 728 -1.39 -9.68 23.12
N ALA A 729 -0.66 -10.78 23.08
CA ALA A 729 -0.81 -11.83 22.04
C ALA A 729 -2.24 -12.38 21.91
N PRO A 730 -3.03 -12.60 22.98
CA PRO A 730 -4.42 -13.05 22.86
C PRO A 730 -5.35 -12.07 22.14
N HIS A 731 -4.95 -10.80 22.02
CA HIS A 731 -5.72 -9.72 21.43
C HIS A 731 -5.30 -9.38 19.98
N LEU A 732 -4.37 -10.13 19.41
CA LEU A 732 -3.99 -10.02 18.00
C LEU A 732 -5.18 -10.31 17.08
N PRO A 733 -5.21 -9.73 15.86
CA PRO A 733 -6.31 -9.92 14.92
C PRO A 733 -6.47 -11.40 14.53
N LYS A 734 -7.71 -11.86 14.51
CA LYS A 734 -8.12 -13.16 14.00
C LYS A 734 -8.90 -12.99 12.71
N HIS A 735 -9.13 -14.08 11.99
CA HIS A 735 -9.83 -14.04 10.70
C HIS A 735 -11.10 -14.89 10.76
N VAL A 736 -12.24 -14.29 10.39
CA VAL A 736 -13.58 -14.90 10.56
C VAL A 736 -13.72 -16.23 9.81
N VAL A 737 -13.21 -16.34 8.60
CA VAL A 737 -13.34 -17.56 7.79
C VAL A 737 -12.35 -18.65 8.21
N ARG A 738 -11.07 -18.27 8.47
CA ARG A 738 -10.01 -19.25 8.75
C ARG A 738 -9.95 -19.67 10.22
N PHE A 739 -10.22 -18.76 11.14
CA PHE A 739 -10.09 -18.99 12.59
C PHE A 739 -11.44 -18.94 13.32
N GLY A 740 -12.55 -18.75 12.61
CA GLY A 740 -13.91 -18.80 13.11
C GLY A 740 -14.38 -17.61 13.95
N ASP A 741 -13.51 -16.63 14.18
CA ASP A 741 -13.79 -15.43 14.97
C ASP A 741 -13.10 -14.23 14.32
N GLY A 742 -13.77 -13.23 13.89
CA GLY A 742 -13.19 -12.02 13.25
C GLY A 742 -12.76 -10.93 14.24
N SER A 743 -12.35 -11.29 15.47
CA SER A 743 -11.93 -10.33 16.49
C SER A 743 -10.74 -9.53 16.01
N ASN A 744 -10.86 -8.20 16.06
CA ASN A 744 -9.83 -7.24 15.62
C ASN A 744 -9.34 -7.44 14.17
N GLN A 745 -10.11 -8.13 13.32
CA GLN A 745 -9.73 -8.35 11.91
C GLN A 745 -9.52 -7.04 11.17
N VAL A 746 -8.42 -6.91 10.42
CA VAL A 746 -7.99 -5.66 9.76
C VAL A 746 -7.74 -5.79 8.26
N SER A 747 -7.80 -7.00 7.71
CA SER A 747 -7.71 -7.24 6.28
C SER A 747 -8.70 -8.30 5.79
N ALA A 748 -8.96 -8.30 4.49
CA ALA A 748 -9.85 -9.27 3.86
C ALA A 748 -9.28 -10.70 3.90
N ALA A 749 -7.95 -10.84 3.80
CA ALA A 749 -7.26 -12.12 3.80
C ALA A 749 -6.66 -12.47 5.18
N PRO A 750 -6.49 -13.76 5.50
CA PRO A 750 -5.97 -14.21 6.81
C PRO A 750 -4.57 -13.65 7.15
N TYR A 751 -3.73 -13.48 6.14
CA TYR A 751 -2.33 -13.06 6.27
C TYR A 751 -2.03 -11.80 5.45
N GLY A 752 -3.04 -10.98 5.17
CA GLY A 752 -2.89 -9.72 4.43
C GLY A 752 -2.27 -9.92 3.05
N SER A 753 -1.13 -9.28 2.79
CA SER A 753 -0.40 -9.38 1.52
C SER A 753 0.56 -10.57 1.50
N ALA A 754 0.05 -11.78 1.69
CA ALA A 754 0.85 -13.02 1.86
C ALA A 754 1.86 -13.28 0.74
N GLY A 755 1.49 -13.01 -0.53
CA GLY A 755 2.33 -13.28 -1.68
C GLY A 755 3.67 -12.56 -1.69
N VAL A 756 3.75 -11.35 -1.12
CA VAL A 756 5.01 -10.58 -1.06
C VAL A 756 5.79 -10.80 0.23
N GLN A 757 5.25 -11.51 1.21
CA GLN A 757 5.96 -11.84 2.46
C GLN A 757 7.16 -12.75 2.19
N VAL A 758 7.12 -13.56 1.12
CA VAL A 758 8.23 -14.39 0.69
C VAL A 758 9.50 -13.57 0.39
N ILE A 759 9.37 -12.32 0.00
CA ILE A 759 10.49 -11.41 -0.26
C ILE A 759 11.24 -11.11 1.04
N THR A 760 10.53 -10.72 2.10
CA THR A 760 11.12 -10.51 3.43
C THR A 760 11.71 -11.81 3.99
N TYR A 761 11.01 -12.92 3.82
CA TYR A 761 11.54 -14.23 4.21
C TYR A 761 12.88 -14.51 3.53
N SER A 762 12.95 -14.32 2.22
CA SER A 762 14.16 -14.50 1.42
C SER A 762 15.28 -13.55 1.84
N TYR A 763 14.97 -12.28 2.09
CA TYR A 763 15.92 -11.28 2.58
C TYR A 763 16.57 -11.71 3.91
N ILE A 764 15.74 -12.12 4.89
CA ILE A 764 16.25 -12.61 6.19
C ILE A 764 17.10 -13.86 6.03
N ARG A 765 16.69 -14.81 5.17
CA ARG A 765 17.41 -16.06 4.94
C ARG A 765 18.73 -15.87 4.17
N LEU A 766 18.80 -14.90 3.26
CA LEU A 766 20.02 -14.58 2.53
C LEU A 766 21.08 -13.87 3.39
N LEU A 767 20.62 -13.01 4.31
CA LEU A 767 21.54 -12.23 5.16
C LEU A 767 21.89 -12.93 6.47
N GLY A 768 20.95 -13.68 7.06
CA GLY A 768 21.11 -14.17 8.42
C GLY A 768 21.32 -13.02 9.41
N ILE A 769 21.58 -13.34 10.68
CA ILE A 769 21.75 -12.28 11.70
C ILE A 769 22.99 -11.42 11.46
N GLU A 770 24.09 -12.02 10.99
CA GLU A 770 25.33 -11.29 10.72
C GLU A 770 25.14 -10.26 9.60
N GLY A 771 24.53 -10.67 8.48
CA GLY A 771 24.27 -9.77 7.37
C GLY A 771 23.23 -8.70 7.70
N LEU A 772 22.20 -9.00 8.48
CA LEU A 772 21.22 -8.01 8.94
C LEU A 772 21.87 -6.96 9.87
N ARG A 773 22.77 -7.39 10.75
CA ARG A 773 23.55 -6.49 11.60
C ARG A 773 24.50 -5.62 10.80
N GLU A 774 25.16 -6.21 9.80
CA GLU A 774 26.03 -5.50 8.85
C GLU A 774 25.24 -4.44 8.08
N ALA A 775 24.03 -4.76 7.59
CA ALA A 775 23.14 -3.82 6.90
C ALA A 775 22.86 -2.58 7.76
N THR A 776 22.48 -2.77 9.02
CA THR A 776 22.26 -1.66 9.96
C THR A 776 23.52 -0.82 10.16
N ALA A 777 24.67 -1.45 10.33
CA ALA A 777 25.93 -0.75 10.53
C ALA A 777 26.35 0.11 9.31
N ILE A 778 26.20 -0.46 8.11
CA ILE A 778 26.53 0.24 6.86
C ILE A 778 25.55 1.39 6.60
N ALA A 779 24.25 1.22 6.87
CA ALA A 779 23.26 2.31 6.76
C ALA A 779 23.64 3.50 7.67
N ILE A 780 24.03 3.23 8.90
CA ILE A 780 24.49 4.27 9.85
C ILE A 780 25.82 4.89 9.40
N LEU A 781 26.77 4.10 8.90
CA LEU A 781 28.03 4.61 8.35
C LEU A 781 27.76 5.55 7.17
N ASN A 782 26.89 5.16 6.22
CA ASN A 782 26.54 5.96 5.06
C ASN A 782 25.95 7.32 5.46
N ALA A 783 25.02 7.33 6.42
CA ALA A 783 24.42 8.57 6.93
C ALA A 783 25.47 9.48 7.60
N ASN A 784 26.35 8.92 8.43
CA ASN A 784 27.42 9.69 9.08
C ASN A 784 28.50 10.16 8.09
N TYR A 785 28.79 9.37 7.05
CA TYR A 785 29.68 9.79 5.96
C TYR A 785 29.10 11.00 5.23
N MET A 786 27.85 10.97 4.83
CA MET A 786 27.20 12.12 4.19
C MET A 786 27.10 13.33 5.14
N ALA A 787 26.79 13.11 6.43
CA ALA A 787 26.80 14.18 7.42
C ALA A 787 28.17 14.88 7.51
N SER A 788 29.27 14.13 7.41
CA SER A 788 30.63 14.70 7.40
C SER A 788 30.90 15.56 6.17
N ARG A 789 30.27 15.26 5.03
CA ARG A 789 30.41 16.01 3.76
C ARG A 789 29.58 17.30 3.79
N PHE A 790 28.43 17.33 4.44
CA PHE A 790 27.51 18.47 4.41
C PHE A 790 27.65 19.44 5.59
N LYS A 791 28.47 19.14 6.61
CA LYS A 791 28.59 19.94 7.83
C LYS A 791 29.02 21.40 7.59
N ASP A 792 29.86 21.65 6.60
CA ASP A 792 30.46 22.97 6.31
C ASP A 792 29.70 23.73 5.20
N THR A 793 28.70 23.08 4.54
CA THR A 793 27.86 23.69 3.51
C THR A 793 26.46 23.94 4.07
N TYR A 794 25.60 22.94 4.03
CA TYR A 794 24.22 23.04 4.56
C TYR A 794 24.20 23.03 6.10
N GLY A 795 25.05 22.21 6.75
CA GLY A 795 24.96 21.90 8.17
C GLY A 795 23.91 20.82 8.49
N ILE A 796 24.05 20.22 9.67
CA ILE A 796 23.16 19.18 10.18
C ILE A 796 22.33 19.74 11.33
N VAL A 797 20.99 19.62 11.25
CA VAL A 797 20.09 20.25 12.24
C VAL A 797 20.19 19.56 13.60
N TYR A 798 20.14 18.22 13.63
CA TYR A 798 20.22 17.45 14.86
C TYR A 798 21.31 16.40 14.82
N THR A 799 21.97 16.23 15.92
CA THR A 799 22.94 15.14 16.16
C THR A 799 22.77 14.62 17.58
N GLY A 800 23.14 13.35 17.80
CA GLY A 800 23.22 12.79 19.14
C GLY A 800 24.30 13.48 20.00
N ALA A 801 24.41 13.08 21.28
CA ALA A 801 25.33 13.65 22.26
C ALA A 801 26.81 13.59 21.81
N THR A 802 27.17 12.66 20.97
CA THR A 802 28.53 12.46 20.42
C THR A 802 28.75 13.20 19.08
N GLY A 803 27.77 13.95 18.59
CA GLY A 803 27.80 14.61 17.29
C GLY A 803 27.52 13.66 16.10
N ARG A 804 26.97 12.48 16.36
CA ARG A 804 26.63 11.48 15.33
C ARG A 804 25.13 11.51 15.01
N VAL A 805 24.79 11.01 13.82
CA VAL A 805 23.41 10.75 13.40
C VAL A 805 23.14 9.24 13.38
N GLY A 806 21.87 8.85 13.35
CA GLY A 806 21.46 7.47 13.10
C GLY A 806 21.65 7.07 11.63
N HIS A 807 20.66 6.45 11.04
CA HIS A 807 20.64 6.03 9.63
C HIS A 807 20.16 7.13 8.65
N GLU A 808 19.77 8.29 9.16
CA GLU A 808 19.26 9.43 8.42
C GLU A 808 19.74 10.76 9.04
N LEU A 809 19.70 11.84 8.26
CA LEU A 809 20.16 13.16 8.66
C LEU A 809 19.26 14.26 8.10
N ILE A 810 19.22 15.40 8.80
CA ILE A 810 18.42 16.57 8.40
C ILE A 810 19.38 17.71 8.02
N LEU A 811 19.33 18.10 6.73
CA LEU A 811 20.11 19.22 6.19
C LEU A 811 19.39 20.55 6.43
N GLU A 812 20.13 21.54 6.91
CA GLU A 812 19.65 22.88 7.17
C GLU A 812 19.61 23.74 5.87
N CYS A 813 18.40 24.08 5.40
CA CYS A 813 18.24 24.90 4.18
C CYS A 813 17.80 26.34 4.48
N ARG A 814 17.39 26.67 5.70
CA ARG A 814 16.89 28.00 6.07
C ARG A 814 17.95 29.09 5.92
N LYS A 815 19.21 28.80 6.25
CA LYS A 815 20.34 29.73 6.06
C LYS A 815 20.56 30.06 4.58
N VAL A 816 20.50 29.02 3.71
CA VAL A 816 20.61 29.22 2.25
C VAL A 816 19.47 30.13 1.77
N LYS A 817 18.26 29.92 2.26
CA LYS A 817 17.09 30.75 1.94
C LYS A 817 17.24 32.21 2.38
N GLU A 818 17.75 32.44 3.60
CA GLU A 818 17.97 33.78 4.13
C GLU A 818 18.97 34.56 3.31
N GLU A 819 20.07 33.92 2.87
CA GLU A 819 21.16 34.53 2.11
C GLU A 819 20.84 34.75 0.62
N THR A 820 20.07 33.80 0.01
CA THR A 820 19.95 33.72 -1.45
C THR A 820 18.50 33.80 -1.96
N GLY A 821 17.52 33.58 -1.12
CA GLY A 821 16.13 33.41 -1.48
C GLY A 821 15.78 32.02 -2.02
N VAL A 822 16.74 31.09 -2.11
CA VAL A 822 16.57 29.71 -2.57
C VAL A 822 16.12 28.84 -1.38
N ASP A 823 14.96 28.23 -1.48
CA ASP A 823 14.44 27.36 -0.43
C ASP A 823 14.64 25.85 -0.74
N GLU A 824 14.23 24.99 0.20
CA GLU A 824 14.33 23.54 0.08
C GLU A 824 13.59 22.98 -1.13
N ASN A 825 12.50 23.65 -1.56
CA ASN A 825 11.76 23.22 -2.74
C ASN A 825 12.53 23.53 -4.03
N ASP A 826 13.21 24.68 -4.12
CA ASP A 826 14.07 25.03 -5.26
C ASP A 826 15.24 24.03 -5.38
N ILE A 827 15.88 23.68 -4.24
CA ILE A 827 16.93 22.66 -4.18
C ILE A 827 16.39 21.31 -4.69
N ALA A 828 15.24 20.90 -4.22
CA ALA A 828 14.59 19.65 -4.64
C ALA A 828 14.28 19.63 -6.15
N LYS A 829 13.80 20.74 -6.70
CA LYS A 829 13.55 20.85 -8.15
C LYS A 829 14.84 20.78 -8.97
N ARG A 830 15.92 21.39 -8.45
CA ARG A 830 17.22 21.32 -9.12
C ARG A 830 17.83 19.92 -9.09
N LEU A 831 17.64 19.14 -8.01
CA LEU A 831 18.06 17.74 -7.93
C LEU A 831 17.47 16.88 -9.08
N MET A 832 16.25 17.18 -9.51
CA MET A 832 15.62 16.47 -10.63
C MET A 832 16.38 16.66 -11.95
N ASP A 833 16.98 17.86 -12.19
CA ASP A 833 17.84 18.11 -13.36
C ASP A 833 19.09 17.23 -13.36
N PHE A 834 19.55 16.80 -12.19
CA PHE A 834 20.66 15.87 -12.03
C PHE A 834 20.23 14.38 -12.05
N GLY A 835 18.96 14.11 -12.26
CA GLY A 835 18.44 12.73 -12.30
C GLY A 835 18.19 12.11 -10.93
N TYR A 836 17.97 12.92 -9.90
CA TYR A 836 17.62 12.46 -8.54
C TYR A 836 16.16 12.75 -8.20
N HIS A 837 15.51 11.77 -7.56
CA HIS A 837 14.36 12.05 -6.73
C HIS A 837 14.86 12.76 -5.46
N ALA A 838 14.31 13.93 -5.15
CA ALA A 838 14.79 14.70 -4.01
C ALA A 838 14.46 14.00 -2.67
N PRO A 839 15.23 14.26 -1.61
CA PRO A 839 14.92 13.87 -0.25
C PRO A 839 13.58 14.40 0.25
N THR A 840 13.13 13.98 1.43
CA THR A 840 11.91 14.48 2.05
C THR A 840 12.03 15.94 2.43
N LEU A 841 11.05 16.75 1.99
CA LEU A 841 11.05 18.21 2.18
C LEU A 841 10.28 18.59 3.45
N SER A 842 10.83 19.55 4.20
CA SER A 842 10.15 20.23 5.32
C SER A 842 9.51 19.28 6.35
N PHE A 843 10.11 18.13 6.57
CA PHE A 843 9.67 17.15 7.56
C PHE A 843 10.90 16.51 8.25
N PRO A 844 10.88 16.30 9.56
CA PRO A 844 9.89 16.81 10.55
C PRO A 844 10.07 18.30 10.85
N VAL A 845 11.13 18.91 10.33
CA VAL A 845 11.49 20.32 10.53
C VAL A 845 11.21 21.12 9.26
N HIS A 846 10.50 22.23 9.39
CA HIS A 846 10.21 23.11 8.25
C HIS A 846 11.47 23.78 7.71
N GLY A 847 11.61 23.87 6.38
CA GLY A 847 12.74 24.51 5.70
C GLY A 847 14.00 23.64 5.66
N THR A 848 13.84 22.31 5.68
CA THR A 848 14.95 21.34 5.69
C THR A 848 14.76 20.26 4.65
N LEU A 849 15.82 19.48 4.41
CA LEU A 849 15.80 18.25 3.62
C LEU A 849 16.24 17.09 4.52
N MET A 850 15.47 16.02 4.52
CA MET A 850 15.76 14.83 5.30
C MET A 850 16.25 13.71 4.38
N VAL A 851 17.48 13.26 4.61
CA VAL A 851 18.22 12.32 3.77
C VAL A 851 18.43 11.01 4.49
N GLU A 852 18.06 9.90 3.85
CA GLU A 852 18.31 8.54 4.33
C GLU A 852 19.02 7.73 3.22
N PRO A 853 20.35 7.56 3.26
CA PRO A 853 21.05 6.60 2.42
C PRO A 853 20.91 5.20 3.01
N THR A 854 20.67 4.20 2.16
CA THR A 854 20.57 2.81 2.62
C THR A 854 21.92 2.09 2.55
N GLU A 855 22.00 0.91 3.16
CA GLU A 855 23.18 0.04 3.10
C GLU A 855 23.51 -0.47 1.68
N SER A 856 22.52 -0.49 0.79
CA SER A 856 22.69 -0.99 -0.59
C SER A 856 23.37 0.03 -1.52
N GLU A 857 23.50 1.29 -1.11
CA GLU A 857 24.10 2.33 -1.92
C GLU A 857 25.62 2.29 -1.90
N SER A 858 26.25 2.41 -3.07
CA SER A 858 27.70 2.43 -3.19
C SER A 858 28.28 3.77 -2.77
N LYS A 859 29.56 3.78 -2.30
CA LYS A 859 30.27 5.02 -2.04
C LYS A 859 30.28 5.96 -3.25
N ALA A 860 30.44 5.43 -4.46
CA ALA A 860 30.43 6.24 -5.68
C ALA A 860 29.08 6.95 -5.88
N GLU A 861 27.97 6.32 -5.53
CA GLU A 861 26.64 6.95 -5.61
C GLU A 861 26.46 8.01 -4.50
N LEU A 862 26.93 7.71 -3.28
CA LEU A 862 26.91 8.68 -2.19
C LEU A 862 27.75 9.93 -2.53
N ASP A 863 28.95 9.72 -3.10
CA ASP A 863 29.82 10.81 -3.54
C ASP A 863 29.19 11.64 -4.64
N ARG A 864 28.58 10.98 -5.64
CA ARG A 864 27.86 11.65 -6.73
C ARG A 864 26.71 12.52 -6.20
N PHE A 865 25.92 12.02 -5.25
CA PHE A 865 24.88 12.81 -4.62
C PHE A 865 25.46 14.02 -3.86
N CYS A 866 26.54 13.82 -3.11
CA CYS A 866 27.22 14.90 -2.41
C CYS A 866 27.75 15.96 -3.38
N GLU A 867 28.36 15.56 -4.50
CA GLU A 867 28.86 16.49 -5.55
C GLU A 867 27.69 17.29 -6.17
N VAL A 868 26.56 16.68 -6.40
CA VAL A 868 25.36 17.37 -6.89
C VAL A 868 24.86 18.39 -5.86
N MET A 869 24.78 18.03 -4.59
CA MET A 869 24.37 18.96 -3.53
C MET A 869 25.38 20.11 -3.35
N ASP A 870 26.69 19.84 -3.46
CA ASP A 870 27.74 20.86 -3.45
C ASP A 870 27.61 21.80 -4.66
N CYS A 871 27.30 21.28 -5.85
CA CYS A 871 27.04 22.08 -7.05
C CYS A 871 25.85 23.02 -6.87
N ILE A 872 24.73 22.50 -6.34
CA ILE A 872 23.52 23.28 -6.04
C ILE A 872 23.81 24.36 -5.00
N TYR A 873 24.62 24.06 -3.97
CA TYR A 873 25.03 25.03 -2.98
C TYR A 873 25.86 26.15 -3.61
N GLN A 874 26.80 25.84 -4.53
CA GLN A 874 27.58 26.84 -5.25
C GLN A 874 26.70 27.69 -6.18
N GLU A 875 25.71 27.10 -6.87
CA GLU A 875 24.75 27.85 -7.68
C GLU A 875 23.94 28.84 -6.80
N ALA A 876 23.59 28.48 -5.57
CA ALA A 876 22.95 29.37 -4.62
C ALA A 876 23.89 30.49 -4.17
N GLN A 877 25.17 30.18 -3.90
CA GLN A 877 26.18 31.18 -3.52
C GLN A 877 26.48 32.20 -4.65
N GLU A 878 26.34 31.82 -5.93
CA GLU A 878 26.40 32.75 -7.05
C GLU A 878 25.33 33.84 -6.98
N ILE A 879 24.11 33.50 -6.50
CA ILE A 879 23.02 34.46 -6.28
C ILE A 879 23.40 35.43 -5.14
N ALA A 880 23.87 34.91 -4.00
CA ALA A 880 24.31 35.72 -2.87
C ALA A 880 25.43 36.71 -3.26
N GLN A 881 26.35 36.29 -4.14
CA GLN A 881 27.46 37.10 -4.64
C GLN A 881 27.04 38.06 -5.79
N GLY A 882 25.79 38.05 -6.22
CA GLY A 882 25.30 38.89 -7.33
C GLY A 882 25.85 38.47 -8.71
N LYS A 883 26.35 37.23 -8.84
CA LYS A 883 26.81 36.65 -10.12
C LYS A 883 25.66 36.02 -10.92
N ALA A 884 24.60 35.66 -10.26
CA ALA A 884 23.36 35.16 -10.87
C ALA A 884 22.19 36.07 -10.46
N ASP A 885 21.20 36.17 -11.36
CA ASP A 885 20.00 36.96 -11.10
C ASP A 885 19.13 36.28 -9.99
N LYS A 886 18.46 37.07 -9.19
CA LYS A 886 17.65 36.57 -8.08
C LYS A 886 16.39 35.82 -8.49
N GLU A 887 15.77 36.24 -9.61
CA GLU A 887 14.53 35.68 -10.12
C GLU A 887 14.76 34.73 -11.30
N ASP A 888 15.62 35.12 -12.26
CA ASP A 888 15.99 34.30 -13.42
C ASP A 888 17.32 33.60 -13.21
N ASN A 889 17.28 32.49 -12.46
CA ASN A 889 18.43 31.65 -12.21
C ASN A 889 18.11 30.15 -12.31
N VAL A 890 19.12 29.31 -12.39
CA VAL A 890 19.02 27.89 -12.64
C VAL A 890 18.25 27.13 -11.52
N LEU A 891 18.20 27.66 -10.31
CA LEU A 891 17.50 27.04 -9.17
C LEU A 891 16.02 27.41 -9.17
N LYS A 892 15.68 28.67 -9.44
CA LYS A 892 14.28 29.13 -9.48
C LYS A 892 13.51 28.57 -10.68
N ASN A 893 14.19 28.37 -11.79
CA ASN A 893 13.57 27.83 -13.01
C ASN A 893 13.58 26.29 -13.09
N ALA A 894 14.30 25.61 -12.20
CA ALA A 894 14.31 24.14 -12.15
C ALA A 894 12.92 23.53 -11.81
N PRO A 895 12.61 22.34 -12.34
CA PRO A 895 13.41 21.54 -13.26
C PRO A 895 13.26 22.00 -14.71
N HIS A 896 14.32 21.80 -15.53
CA HIS A 896 14.36 22.20 -16.94
C HIS A 896 13.89 21.06 -17.83
N PRO A 897 12.70 21.14 -18.42
CA PRO A 897 12.17 20.07 -19.28
C PRO A 897 12.88 19.99 -20.62
N GLN A 898 12.89 18.79 -21.20
CA GLN A 898 13.56 18.53 -22.46
C GLN A 898 13.13 19.52 -23.57
N TYR A 899 11.82 19.81 -23.68
CA TYR A 899 11.31 20.70 -24.71
C TYR A 899 11.85 22.13 -24.62
N GLU A 900 12.16 22.61 -23.41
CA GLU A 900 12.75 23.93 -23.17
C GLU A 900 14.22 23.94 -23.54
N ILE A 901 14.99 22.91 -23.12
CA ILE A 901 16.42 22.81 -23.43
C ILE A 901 16.70 22.78 -24.94
N VAL A 902 15.84 22.11 -25.72
CA VAL A 902 16.01 21.96 -27.17
C VAL A 902 15.32 23.06 -28.01
N ALA A 903 14.59 23.98 -27.36
CA ALA A 903 13.92 25.07 -28.08
C ALA A 903 14.93 25.98 -28.80
N ASP A 904 14.52 26.58 -29.95
CA ASP A 904 15.38 27.51 -30.71
C ASP A 904 15.70 28.75 -29.86
N GLU A 905 14.72 29.29 -29.13
CA GLU A 905 14.89 30.42 -28.23
C GLU A 905 15.27 29.95 -26.81
N TRP A 906 16.22 30.64 -26.21
CA TRP A 906 16.58 30.49 -24.80
C TRP A 906 16.40 31.83 -24.11
N LYS A 907 15.47 31.90 -23.15
CA LYS A 907 15.03 33.15 -22.53
C LYS A 907 15.73 33.47 -21.20
N HIS A 908 16.56 32.55 -20.72
CA HIS A 908 17.24 32.69 -19.42
C HIS A 908 18.59 33.39 -19.52
N SER A 909 18.98 34.03 -18.41
CA SER A 909 20.25 34.72 -18.27
C SER A 909 21.46 33.78 -18.15
N TYR A 910 21.26 32.50 -17.92
CA TYR A 910 22.25 31.43 -17.84
C TYR A 910 22.22 30.51 -19.07
N SER A 911 23.29 29.74 -19.27
CA SER A 911 23.41 28.87 -20.45
C SER A 911 22.62 27.59 -20.36
N ARG A 912 22.18 27.03 -21.49
CA ARG A 912 21.63 25.67 -21.60
C ARG A 912 22.56 24.60 -21.03
N GLN A 913 23.88 24.77 -21.22
CA GLN A 913 24.90 23.90 -20.67
C GLN A 913 24.79 23.84 -19.13
N LYS A 914 24.67 24.99 -18.47
CA LYS A 914 24.48 25.06 -17.01
C LYS A 914 23.17 24.44 -16.57
N ALA A 915 22.08 24.63 -17.31
CA ALA A 915 20.78 24.03 -17.02
C ALA A 915 20.80 22.48 -17.11
N ALA A 916 21.35 21.94 -18.22
CA ALA A 916 21.22 20.51 -18.53
C ALA A 916 22.45 19.67 -18.14
N PHE A 917 23.66 20.22 -18.20
CA PHE A 917 24.94 19.50 -18.07
C PHE A 917 25.92 20.18 -17.11
N ALA A 918 25.43 20.55 -15.93
CA ALA A 918 26.24 21.25 -14.92
C ALA A 918 27.42 20.41 -14.37
N LEU A 919 27.30 19.09 -14.37
CA LEU A 919 28.34 18.14 -13.98
C LEU A 919 28.65 17.14 -15.11
N PRO A 920 29.92 16.66 -15.20
CA PRO A 920 30.36 15.80 -16.30
C PRO A 920 29.57 14.52 -16.50
N PHE A 921 29.17 13.85 -15.44
CA PHE A 921 28.42 12.58 -15.53
C PHE A 921 27.08 12.69 -16.27
N LEU A 922 26.51 13.89 -16.33
CA LEU A 922 25.26 14.14 -17.03
C LEU A 922 25.39 14.02 -18.54
N GLN A 923 26.58 14.04 -19.13
CA GLN A 923 26.78 13.84 -20.55
C GLN A 923 26.45 12.40 -20.96
N ASP A 924 26.75 11.44 -20.10
CA ASP A 924 26.51 10.02 -20.36
C ASP A 924 25.21 9.49 -19.73
N ASN A 925 24.74 10.11 -18.64
CA ASN A 925 23.59 9.58 -17.85
C ASN A 925 22.57 10.69 -17.52
N LYS A 926 22.13 11.46 -18.51
CA LYS A 926 21.10 12.50 -18.34
C LYS A 926 19.71 11.89 -18.30
N PHE A 927 19.01 12.08 -17.17
CA PHE A 927 17.56 11.90 -17.13
C PHE A 927 16.87 13.16 -17.67
N TRP A 928 16.05 13.01 -18.71
CA TRP A 928 15.35 14.11 -19.35
C TRP A 928 13.96 14.33 -18.74
N ILE A 929 13.79 15.44 -18.06
CA ILE A 929 12.53 15.86 -17.46
C ILE A 929 11.50 16.17 -18.56
N ASN A 930 10.27 15.73 -18.39
CA ASN A 930 9.20 15.86 -19.37
C ASN A 930 8.29 17.07 -19.14
N VAL A 931 8.21 17.57 -17.92
CA VAL A 931 7.35 18.70 -17.53
C VAL A 931 8.15 19.65 -16.63
N ALA A 932 7.91 20.94 -16.74
CA ALA A 932 8.45 21.94 -15.81
C ALA A 932 7.76 21.87 -14.45
N ARG A 933 8.07 22.80 -13.56
CA ARG A 933 7.46 22.89 -12.23
C ARG A 933 5.92 22.88 -12.30
N VAL A 934 5.29 21.90 -11.67
CA VAL A 934 3.83 21.69 -11.75
C VAL A 934 3.09 22.70 -10.86
N ASP A 935 2.07 23.35 -11.41
CA ASP A 935 1.16 24.24 -10.66
C ASP A 935 0.13 23.44 -9.86
N ASN A 936 0.48 23.13 -8.61
CA ASN A 936 -0.39 22.40 -7.70
C ASN A 936 -1.67 23.17 -7.36
N GLY A 937 -1.58 24.48 -7.18
CA GLY A 937 -2.73 25.32 -6.84
C GLY A 937 -3.77 25.38 -7.95
N TYR A 938 -3.32 25.43 -9.22
CA TYR A 938 -4.22 25.37 -10.37
C TYR A 938 -4.96 24.03 -10.44
N GLY A 939 -4.23 22.91 -10.28
CA GLY A 939 -4.81 21.57 -10.34
C GLY A 939 -5.82 21.29 -9.21
N ASP A 940 -5.63 21.82 -8.00
CA ASP A 940 -6.59 21.66 -6.90
C ASP A 940 -7.88 22.48 -7.12
N ARG A 941 -7.79 23.64 -7.78
CA ARG A 941 -8.97 24.45 -8.13
C ARG A 941 -9.73 23.87 -9.31
N ASN A 942 -9.04 23.17 -10.22
CA ASN A 942 -9.60 22.59 -11.46
C ASN A 942 -9.37 21.06 -11.45
N LEU A 943 -10.01 20.35 -10.51
CA LEU A 943 -9.82 18.92 -10.31
C LEU A 943 -10.29 18.11 -11.55
N VAL A 944 -9.38 17.37 -12.15
CA VAL A 944 -9.61 16.44 -13.27
C VAL A 944 -9.11 15.05 -12.82
N PRO A 945 -9.96 14.22 -12.23
CA PRO A 945 -9.55 12.94 -11.64
C PRO A 945 -9.63 11.75 -12.61
N THR A 946 -10.26 11.93 -13.77
CA THR A 946 -10.48 10.88 -14.79
C THR A 946 -10.44 11.46 -16.20
N MET A 947 -10.29 10.61 -17.22
CA MET A 947 -10.27 11.02 -18.62
C MET A 947 -11.57 11.65 -19.08
N CYS A 948 -12.70 11.30 -18.50
CA CYS A 948 -14.01 11.88 -18.85
C CYS A 948 -14.05 13.41 -18.68
N ALA A 949 -13.22 13.97 -17.81
CA ALA A 949 -13.13 15.41 -17.58
C ALA A 949 -11.99 16.10 -18.37
N CYS A 950 -11.19 15.34 -19.13
CA CYS A 950 -9.99 15.88 -19.80
C CYS A 950 -10.31 16.80 -20.98
N GLU A 951 -11.34 16.53 -21.77
CA GLU A 951 -11.65 17.34 -22.95
C GLU A 951 -11.98 18.78 -22.58
N GLU A 952 -12.82 18.99 -21.55
CA GLU A 952 -13.14 20.32 -21.04
C GLU A 952 -11.89 21.02 -20.49
N PHE A 953 -11.06 20.30 -19.74
CA PHE A 953 -9.81 20.83 -19.20
C PHE A 953 -8.85 21.27 -20.31
N PHE A 954 -8.62 20.44 -21.34
CA PHE A 954 -7.72 20.78 -22.45
C PHE A 954 -8.27 21.91 -23.31
N ALA A 955 -9.59 22.00 -23.51
CA ALA A 955 -10.22 23.13 -24.20
C ALA A 955 -9.95 24.44 -23.46
N LYS A 956 -10.18 24.45 -22.14
CA LYS A 956 -9.90 25.60 -21.28
C LYS A 956 -8.42 25.99 -21.28
N LEU A 957 -7.52 25.02 -21.22
CA LEU A 957 -6.07 25.26 -21.25
C LEU A 957 -5.61 25.90 -22.56
N LYS A 958 -6.17 25.47 -23.70
CA LYS A 958 -5.91 26.06 -25.01
C LYS A 958 -6.42 27.51 -25.12
N GLU A 959 -7.58 27.81 -24.54
CA GLU A 959 -8.09 29.17 -24.47
C GLU A 959 -7.19 30.11 -23.66
N GLU A 960 -6.67 29.61 -22.53
CA GLU A 960 -5.72 30.35 -21.68
C GLU A 960 -4.40 30.63 -22.40
N GLN A 961 -3.92 29.69 -23.23
CA GLN A 961 -2.68 29.83 -24.01
C GLN A 961 -2.86 30.68 -25.25
N GLY A 962 -4.05 30.73 -25.85
CA GLY A 962 -4.38 31.52 -27.01
C GLY A 962 -4.65 33.00 -26.72
N LYS A 963 -4.65 33.37 -25.47
CA LYS A 963 -4.70 34.76 -24.96
C LYS A 963 -3.31 35.24 -24.60
#